data_492befccb22fd5699571214c173e2e3b
#
_entry.id   492befccb22fd5699571214c173e2e3b
#
_cell.length_a   1.000
_cell.length_b   1.000
_cell.length_c   1.000
_cell.angle_alpha   90.00
_cell.angle_beta   90.00
_cell.angle_gamma   90.00
#
_symmetry.space_group_name_H-M   'P 1'
#
loop_
_entity.id
_entity.type
_entity.pdbx_description
1 polymer ?
#
loop_
_entity_poly.entity_id
_entity_poly.type
_entity_poly.pdbx_seq_one_letter_code
_entity_poly.pdbx_strand_id
1 'polypeptide(L)'
;VELRLTDLAGAVERLIDPGAAVKTLHWGRNYLYVSRLETAAGPLEVVVKQFRHGEARDRLRRRLSGSKAAKSWRVANALLAAGLQTPEPVMLLESAEESGPAFYVCRHLPEVTEARYLFRAAAGGEEAERFPGVDFPAFVTALGRMARRFHDAGFWHRDLSGGNVLLRFGTDGHPTDLYLVDLNRTRMGKAPSVSERLRDLSRLALFRPEYQEMLLAGYWGDEPIQGRGRYLAYQRAFVLKNESKKRVRGWRDRVKHLLLPRKPHTHIPDAPAGAGSRDKAVWDRLSDQPHQHAGRLDKLKVRLADVRGHGEQAAIVAAALPRIWRRYGQLKADLYKAPVDFRGIGVCVRPWPEAPEALLGLIEELGVRHVLLRLHLWEDDHDAEEVLARALQARGCELTFALPQNRELVRDLARWRRALEAIGPRFAPYGSRFQIGQAINRSKWGVWNIGEYISLVRAAEEILRREPGVELLGPSVIDFEYHVTAGVLNQRRAGFHLDAVSALLYVDRRGAPENRQAGLDTVDKVVLLKAIAETACNSTGRTWITEVNWPLREGPHSPAGRDVSVDEETQADHLVRYYLLTLGTGLVERVFWWQVVARGYGLVDPSDPENPRRRPSFLALKTLIQQLDGARLEEVLPAPEPARLYRFQRADEEIVVGWSTAGTVKAGLPRPASKVTSRDGEEMAGIGPEVELGLSPLYFRL
;
A
#
# COMPACT_ATOMS: atom_id res chain seq x y z
N VAL A 1 16.00 35.21 -4.66
CA VAL A 1 16.48 35.10 -3.26
C VAL A 1 17.60 34.09 -3.25
N GLU A 2 18.79 34.48 -2.78
CA GLU A 2 19.93 33.57 -2.65
C GLU A 2 19.67 32.64 -1.45
N LEU A 3 19.50 31.34 -1.73
CA LEU A 3 19.29 30.32 -0.69
C LEU A 3 20.65 29.86 -0.18
N ARG A 4 20.96 30.12 1.08
CA ARG A 4 22.15 29.58 1.76
C ARG A 4 21.79 28.31 2.49
N LEU A 5 22.30 27.17 2.03
CA LEU A 5 22.13 25.87 2.71
C LEU A 5 23.16 25.76 3.83
N THR A 6 22.74 25.19 4.97
CA THR A 6 23.62 24.93 6.11
C THR A 6 24.53 23.72 5.87
N ASP A 7 24.03 22.72 5.11
CA ASP A 7 24.76 21.52 4.73
C ASP A 7 24.34 21.10 3.31
N LEU A 8 25.19 21.39 2.30
CA LEU A 8 24.90 21.06 0.91
C LEU A 8 24.93 19.56 0.64
N ALA A 9 25.88 18.81 1.23
CA ALA A 9 26.03 17.39 0.97
C ALA A 9 24.84 16.61 1.53
N GLY A 10 24.51 16.80 2.79
CA GLY A 10 23.36 16.16 3.41
C GLY A 10 22.01 16.61 2.81
N ALA A 11 21.92 17.86 2.32
CA ALA A 11 20.75 18.31 1.58
C ALA A 11 20.56 17.54 0.26
N VAL A 12 21.66 17.36 -0.50
CA VAL A 12 21.62 16.58 -1.75
C VAL A 12 21.24 15.13 -1.48
N GLU A 13 21.85 14.48 -0.50
CA GLU A 13 21.50 13.09 -0.12
C GLU A 13 20.02 12.94 0.21
N ARG A 14 19.44 13.82 1.02
CA ARG A 14 18.01 13.81 1.34
C ARG A 14 17.12 14.06 0.12
N LEU A 15 17.52 14.96 -0.79
CA LEU A 15 16.73 15.29 -1.98
C LEU A 15 16.71 14.17 -3.00
N ILE A 16 17.77 13.37 -3.14
CA ILE A 16 17.84 12.28 -4.11
C ILE A 16 17.26 10.98 -3.58
N ASP A 17 17.00 10.87 -2.27
CA ASP A 17 16.39 9.71 -1.63
C ASP A 17 14.87 9.89 -1.46
N PRO A 18 14.03 9.20 -2.26
CA PRO A 18 12.59 9.21 -2.04
C PRO A 18 12.16 8.62 -0.69
N GLY A 19 13.03 7.84 -0.05
CA GLY A 19 12.80 7.27 1.28
C GLY A 19 12.80 8.34 2.38
N ALA A 20 13.56 9.42 2.21
CA ALA A 20 13.62 10.57 3.11
C ALA A 20 12.48 11.59 2.86
N ALA A 21 11.53 11.30 1.96
CA ALA A 21 10.44 12.24 1.64
C ALA A 21 9.50 12.45 2.82
N VAL A 22 9.12 13.71 3.08
CA VAL A 22 8.09 14.07 4.06
C VAL A 22 6.72 13.61 3.58
N LYS A 23 6.42 13.81 2.28
CA LYS A 23 5.14 13.45 1.66
C LYS A 23 5.32 13.06 0.21
N THR A 24 4.67 12.00 -0.23
CA THR A 24 4.63 11.63 -1.64
C THR A 24 3.41 12.26 -2.31
N LEU A 25 3.65 13.03 -3.38
CA LEU A 25 2.60 13.64 -4.20
C LEU A 25 2.20 12.77 -5.38
N HIS A 26 3.18 12.14 -6.04
CA HIS A 26 2.93 11.26 -7.17
C HIS A 26 4.01 10.21 -7.34
N TRP A 27 3.58 8.95 -7.46
CA TRP A 27 4.48 7.82 -7.68
C TRP A 27 4.07 7.07 -8.95
N GLY A 28 4.86 7.20 -10.01
CA GLY A 28 4.54 6.60 -11.28
C GLY A 28 5.75 6.55 -12.22
N ARG A 29 5.58 7.05 -13.44
CA ARG A 29 6.68 7.15 -14.42
C ARG A 29 7.82 8.04 -13.94
N ASN A 30 7.50 9.14 -13.27
CA ASN A 30 8.42 10.00 -12.54
C ASN A 30 7.97 10.02 -11.08
N TYR A 31 8.88 10.29 -10.17
CA TYR A 31 8.57 10.44 -8.76
C TYR A 31 8.41 11.91 -8.41
N LEU A 32 7.41 12.23 -7.62
CA LEU A 32 7.13 13.58 -7.15
C LEU A 32 6.84 13.50 -5.66
N TYR A 33 7.69 14.10 -4.85
CA TYR A 33 7.62 14.06 -3.40
C TYR A 33 8.04 15.38 -2.78
N VAL A 34 7.55 15.65 -1.57
CA VAL A 34 7.96 16.79 -0.75
C VAL A 34 9.14 16.37 0.10
N SER A 35 10.16 17.20 0.15
CA SER A 35 11.31 17.06 1.03
C SER A 35 11.57 18.38 1.77
N ARG A 36 12.40 18.36 2.80
CA ARG A 36 12.74 19.54 3.58
C ARG A 36 14.22 19.86 3.41
N LEU A 37 14.51 21.13 3.16
CA LEU A 37 15.86 21.68 3.11
C LEU A 37 16.08 22.56 4.32
N GLU A 38 17.19 22.37 5.02
CA GLU A 38 17.62 23.25 6.08
C GLU A 38 18.39 24.43 5.46
N THR A 39 17.88 25.64 5.66
CA THR A 39 18.48 26.87 5.15
C THR A 39 18.83 27.81 6.29
N ALA A 40 19.71 28.79 6.04
CA ALA A 40 20.04 29.82 7.03
C ALA A 40 18.82 30.65 7.50
N ALA A 41 17.74 30.66 6.73
CA ALA A 41 16.49 31.34 7.06
C ALA A 41 15.44 30.39 7.70
N GLY A 42 15.80 29.14 8.00
CA GLY A 42 14.92 28.11 8.53
C GLY A 42 14.59 27.01 7.52
N PRO A 43 13.76 26.03 7.89
CA PRO A 43 13.39 24.92 7.05
C PRO A 43 12.53 25.37 5.86
N LEU A 44 12.88 24.89 4.67
CA LEU A 44 12.17 25.15 3.42
C LEU A 44 11.59 23.84 2.88
N GLU A 45 10.28 23.73 2.73
CA GLU A 45 9.66 22.62 2.02
C GLU A 45 9.80 22.79 0.51
N VAL A 46 10.24 21.72 -0.14
CA VAL A 46 10.46 21.68 -1.59
C VAL A 46 9.80 20.45 -2.20
N VAL A 47 9.37 20.58 -3.44
CA VAL A 47 8.89 19.46 -4.26
C VAL A 47 10.04 18.98 -5.13
N VAL A 48 10.39 17.71 -4.99
CA VAL A 48 11.39 17.04 -5.83
C VAL A 48 10.69 16.24 -6.91
N LYS A 49 11.03 16.51 -8.15
CA LYS A 49 10.61 15.72 -9.31
C LYS A 49 11.77 14.93 -9.86
N GLN A 50 11.80 13.65 -9.54
CA GLN A 50 12.79 12.70 -10.05
C GLN A 50 12.37 12.16 -11.41
N PHE A 51 13.18 12.42 -12.42
CA PHE A 51 13.06 11.83 -13.74
C PHE A 51 13.86 10.53 -13.78
N ARG A 52 13.16 9.39 -13.81
CA ARG A 52 13.78 8.06 -13.86
C ARG A 52 14.45 7.82 -15.22
N HIS A 53 15.36 6.85 -15.25
CA HIS A 53 16.07 6.41 -16.45
C HIS A 53 15.12 6.04 -17.59
N GLY A 54 15.45 6.49 -18.78
CA GLY A 54 14.76 6.12 -20.00
C GLY A 54 15.47 4.97 -20.74
N GLU A 55 14.77 4.42 -21.71
CA GLU A 55 15.32 3.49 -22.71
C GLU A 55 16.43 4.18 -23.54
N ALA A 56 17.17 3.42 -24.35
CA ALA A 56 18.29 3.91 -25.18
C ALA A 56 17.97 5.19 -26.00
N ARG A 57 16.69 5.38 -26.38
CA ARG A 57 16.19 6.59 -27.05
C ARG A 57 16.25 7.87 -26.15
N ASP A 58 16.08 7.72 -24.84
CA ASP A 58 16.17 8.87 -23.92
C ASP A 58 17.62 9.30 -23.72
N ARG A 59 18.62 8.39 -23.83
CA ARG A 59 20.05 8.69 -23.78
C ARG A 59 20.48 9.56 -24.95
N LEU A 60 20.11 9.16 -26.19
CA LEU A 60 20.44 9.96 -27.39
C LEU A 60 19.81 11.36 -27.32
N ARG A 61 18.58 11.44 -26.84
CA ARG A 61 17.87 12.72 -26.67
C ARG A 61 18.50 13.61 -25.61
N ARG A 62 19.02 13.03 -24.52
CA ARG A 62 19.72 13.76 -23.46
C ARG A 62 20.99 14.42 -23.98
N ARG A 63 21.76 13.73 -24.81
CA ARG A 63 22.95 14.28 -25.48
C ARG A 63 22.62 15.47 -26.39
N LEU A 64 21.47 15.45 -27.07
CA LEU A 64 21.11 16.47 -28.05
C LEU A 64 20.36 17.68 -27.44
N SER A 65 19.60 17.50 -26.36
CA SER A 65 18.68 18.53 -25.83
C SER A 65 18.70 18.72 -24.32
N GLY A 66 19.61 18.04 -23.61
CA GLY A 66 19.70 18.05 -22.15
C GLY A 66 18.61 17.20 -21.47
N SER A 67 18.70 17.08 -20.15
CA SER A 67 17.75 16.31 -19.37
C SER A 67 16.35 16.95 -19.31
N LYS A 68 15.33 16.17 -18.98
CA LYS A 68 13.97 16.68 -18.71
C LYS A 68 13.96 17.62 -17.50
N ALA A 69 14.82 17.39 -16.51
CA ALA A 69 15.00 18.25 -15.34
C ALA A 69 15.58 19.62 -15.73
N ALA A 70 16.69 19.64 -16.50
CA ALA A 70 17.29 20.87 -17.00
C ALA A 70 16.32 21.65 -17.88
N LYS A 71 15.50 20.97 -18.68
CA LYS A 71 14.47 21.64 -19.46
C LYS A 71 13.39 22.27 -18.57
N SER A 72 12.91 21.55 -17.55
CA SER A 72 11.94 22.09 -16.59
C SER A 72 12.50 23.32 -15.87
N TRP A 73 13.77 23.25 -15.45
CA TRP A 73 14.50 24.35 -14.84
C TRP A 73 14.54 25.59 -15.71
N ARG A 74 14.99 25.46 -16.96
CA ARG A 74 15.06 26.58 -17.91
C ARG A 74 13.72 27.23 -18.20
N VAL A 75 12.68 26.38 -18.39
CA VAL A 75 11.32 26.85 -18.66
C VAL A 75 10.73 27.58 -17.45
N ALA A 76 10.93 27.04 -16.23
CA ALA A 76 10.43 27.66 -15.00
C ALA A 76 11.02 29.04 -14.77
N ASN A 77 12.35 29.19 -14.92
CA ASN A 77 13.02 30.50 -14.82
C ASN A 77 12.53 31.48 -15.90
N ALA A 78 12.35 31.03 -17.12
CA ALA A 78 11.83 31.87 -18.21
C ALA A 78 10.37 32.31 -17.96
N LEU A 79 9.53 31.44 -17.37
CA LEU A 79 8.15 31.81 -17.00
C LEU A 79 8.13 32.90 -15.92
N LEU A 80 8.93 32.73 -14.87
CA LEU A 80 9.03 33.74 -13.79
C LEU A 80 9.55 35.05 -14.31
N ALA A 81 10.56 35.03 -15.18
CA ALA A 81 11.08 36.23 -15.84
C ALA A 81 10.03 36.93 -16.73
N ALA A 82 9.07 36.19 -17.29
CA ALA A 82 7.94 36.73 -18.06
C ALA A 82 6.73 37.11 -17.16
N GLY A 83 6.86 37.11 -15.86
CA GLY A 83 5.78 37.42 -14.90
C GLY A 83 4.64 36.40 -14.89
N LEU A 84 4.94 35.12 -15.25
CA LEU A 84 4.01 34.01 -15.23
C LEU A 84 4.30 33.11 -14.06
N GLN A 85 3.24 32.59 -13.43
CA GLN A 85 3.38 31.84 -12.18
C GLN A 85 3.69 30.35 -12.43
N THR A 86 4.74 29.87 -11.77
CA THR A 86 5.11 28.47 -11.60
C THR A 86 5.79 28.33 -10.24
N PRO A 87 5.78 27.14 -9.59
CA PRO A 87 6.57 26.96 -8.38
C PRO A 87 8.04 27.38 -8.58
N GLU A 88 8.55 28.21 -7.69
CA GLU A 88 9.90 28.77 -7.78
C GLU A 88 10.96 27.65 -7.89
N PRO A 89 11.80 27.60 -8.92
CA PRO A 89 12.85 26.60 -9.04
C PRO A 89 13.94 26.85 -7.99
N VAL A 90 14.28 25.80 -7.23
CA VAL A 90 15.23 25.85 -6.11
C VAL A 90 16.57 25.20 -6.48
N MET A 91 16.52 24.04 -7.14
CA MET A 91 17.74 23.28 -7.44
C MET A 91 17.53 22.37 -8.68
N LEU A 92 18.61 22.17 -9.41
CA LEU A 92 18.73 21.17 -10.48
C LEU A 92 19.86 20.22 -10.12
N LEU A 93 19.55 18.92 -10.00
CA LEU A 93 20.55 17.90 -9.75
C LEU A 93 20.60 16.93 -10.93
N GLU A 94 21.78 16.63 -11.40
CA GLU A 94 22.01 15.66 -12.47
C GLU A 94 23.13 14.71 -12.06
N SER A 95 22.95 13.42 -12.29
CA SER A 95 24.01 12.44 -12.10
C SER A 95 25.17 12.68 -13.04
N ALA A 96 26.39 12.49 -12.56
CA ALA A 96 27.60 12.48 -13.38
C ALA A 96 27.58 11.36 -14.44
N GLU A 97 26.86 10.27 -14.18
CA GLU A 97 26.66 9.20 -15.13
C GLU A 97 25.60 9.58 -16.18
N GLU A 98 25.87 9.35 -17.45
CA GLU A 98 24.94 9.63 -18.55
C GLU A 98 23.57 8.95 -18.39
N SER A 99 23.54 7.80 -17.74
CA SER A 99 22.34 7.01 -17.48
C SER A 99 21.68 7.32 -16.14
N GLY A 100 22.29 8.18 -15.31
CA GLY A 100 21.82 8.49 -13.97
C GLY A 100 20.54 9.35 -13.92
N PRO A 101 19.83 9.35 -12.78
CA PRO A 101 18.62 10.14 -12.61
C PRO A 101 18.91 11.64 -12.69
N ALA A 102 17.88 12.42 -13.00
CA ALA A 102 17.93 13.87 -12.93
C ALA A 102 16.74 14.37 -12.08
N PHE A 103 16.99 15.39 -11.28
CA PHE A 103 16.01 15.92 -10.34
C PHE A 103 15.79 17.41 -10.60
N TYR A 104 14.54 17.79 -10.66
CA TYR A 104 14.09 19.18 -10.66
C TYR A 104 13.43 19.46 -9.31
N VAL A 105 13.96 20.43 -8.58
CA VAL A 105 13.50 20.82 -7.25
C VAL A 105 12.89 22.20 -7.32
N CYS A 106 11.69 22.38 -6.81
CA CYS A 106 11.02 23.66 -6.71
C CYS A 106 10.36 23.84 -5.34
N ARG A 107 10.03 25.08 -4.97
CA ARG A 107 9.35 25.40 -3.71
C ARG A 107 8.01 24.66 -3.63
N HIS A 108 7.71 24.08 -2.48
CA HIS A 108 6.40 23.51 -2.21
C HIS A 108 5.36 24.64 -2.07
N LEU A 109 4.22 24.46 -2.71
CA LEU A 109 3.07 25.36 -2.58
C LEU A 109 2.03 24.69 -1.68
N PRO A 110 1.87 25.13 -0.43
CA PRO A 110 0.80 24.63 0.43
C PRO A 110 -0.57 25.12 -0.06
N GLU A 111 -1.62 24.42 0.30
CA GLU A 111 -3.03 24.80 0.09
C GLU A 111 -3.40 25.09 -1.37
N VAL A 112 -2.81 24.34 -2.30
CA VAL A 112 -3.18 24.41 -3.71
C VAL A 112 -3.99 23.21 -4.15
N THR A 113 -4.97 23.44 -5.03
CA THR A 113 -5.81 22.41 -5.63
C THR A 113 -5.49 22.26 -7.11
N GLU A 114 -5.46 21.05 -7.64
CA GLU A 114 -5.33 20.81 -9.07
C GLU A 114 -6.66 21.09 -9.79
N ALA A 115 -6.64 21.85 -10.88
CA ALA A 115 -7.81 22.19 -11.69
C ALA A 115 -8.62 20.95 -12.17
N ARG A 116 -7.96 19.77 -12.26
CA ARG A 116 -8.65 18.52 -12.65
C ARG A 116 -9.77 18.13 -11.70
N TYR A 117 -9.66 18.43 -10.40
CA TYR A 117 -10.69 18.08 -9.43
C TYR A 117 -11.91 18.97 -9.60
N LEU A 118 -11.69 20.28 -9.86
CA LEU A 118 -12.75 21.21 -10.16
C LEU A 118 -13.48 20.83 -11.47
N PHE A 119 -12.72 20.50 -12.52
CA PHE A 119 -13.33 20.09 -13.80
C PHE A 119 -14.16 18.81 -13.69
N ARG A 120 -13.75 17.87 -12.81
CA ARG A 120 -14.55 16.66 -12.54
C ARG A 120 -15.83 16.95 -11.80
N ALA A 121 -15.78 17.81 -10.78
CA ALA A 121 -16.97 18.24 -10.06
C ALA A 121 -17.95 18.94 -11.00
N ALA A 122 -17.46 19.91 -11.80
CA ALA A 122 -18.27 20.62 -12.80
C ALA A 122 -18.89 19.69 -13.85
N ALA A 123 -18.18 18.64 -14.29
CA ALA A 123 -18.72 17.67 -15.23
C ALA A 123 -19.89 16.84 -14.65
N GLY A 124 -19.91 16.63 -13.34
CA GLY A 124 -20.99 15.95 -12.61
C GLY A 124 -22.10 16.90 -12.11
N GLY A 125 -21.91 18.22 -12.21
CA GLY A 125 -22.81 19.19 -11.61
C GLY A 125 -22.67 19.30 -10.09
N GLU A 126 -21.57 18.81 -9.54
CA GLU A 126 -21.27 18.71 -8.10
C GLU A 126 -20.33 19.84 -7.60
N GLU A 127 -20.08 20.87 -8.42
CA GLU A 127 -19.10 21.90 -8.14
C GLU A 127 -19.41 22.71 -6.88
N ALA A 128 -20.67 23.07 -6.68
CA ALA A 128 -21.11 23.83 -5.51
C ALA A 128 -21.03 23.01 -4.21
N GLU A 129 -21.28 21.70 -4.28
CA GLU A 129 -21.23 20.77 -3.16
C GLU A 129 -19.77 20.45 -2.77
N ARG A 130 -18.94 20.12 -3.76
CA ARG A 130 -17.55 19.67 -3.52
C ARG A 130 -16.56 20.82 -3.30
N PHE A 131 -16.88 22.01 -3.76
CA PHE A 131 -16.07 23.22 -3.64
C PHE A 131 -16.94 24.39 -3.24
N PRO A 132 -17.54 24.35 -2.01
CA PRO A 132 -18.41 25.42 -1.55
C PRO A 132 -17.62 26.74 -1.46
N GLY A 133 -18.23 27.81 -1.96
CA GLY A 133 -17.62 29.13 -1.98
C GLY A 133 -16.65 29.42 -3.13
N VAL A 134 -16.40 28.46 -4.06
CA VAL A 134 -15.57 28.71 -5.24
C VAL A 134 -16.41 29.30 -6.37
N ASP A 135 -16.01 30.46 -6.89
CA ASP A 135 -16.59 31.08 -8.10
C ASP A 135 -16.04 30.40 -9.36
N PHE A 136 -16.74 29.39 -9.86
CA PHE A 136 -16.36 28.63 -11.06
C PHE A 136 -16.31 29.48 -12.34
N PRO A 137 -17.27 30.36 -12.65
CA PRO A 137 -17.19 31.30 -13.76
C PRO A 137 -15.94 32.18 -13.74
N ALA A 138 -15.64 32.78 -12.58
CA ALA A 138 -14.44 33.59 -12.41
C ALA A 138 -13.17 32.76 -12.58
N PHE A 139 -13.12 31.53 -12.04
CA PHE A 139 -12.00 30.63 -12.21
C PHE A 139 -11.76 30.28 -13.68
N VAL A 140 -12.79 29.86 -14.43
CA VAL A 140 -12.64 29.46 -15.84
C VAL A 140 -12.20 30.63 -16.72
N THR A 141 -12.73 31.82 -16.43
CA THR A 141 -12.35 33.06 -17.11
C THR A 141 -10.88 33.44 -16.82
N ALA A 142 -10.45 33.36 -15.54
CA ALA A 142 -9.07 33.60 -15.13
C ALA A 142 -8.10 32.61 -15.78
N LEU A 143 -8.50 31.33 -15.91
CA LEU A 143 -7.73 30.29 -16.60
C LEU A 143 -7.54 30.63 -18.09
N GLY A 144 -8.58 31.14 -18.75
CA GLY A 144 -8.49 31.62 -20.13
C GLY A 144 -7.47 32.75 -20.27
N ARG A 145 -7.56 33.77 -19.41
CA ARG A 145 -6.61 34.90 -19.36
C ARG A 145 -5.19 34.45 -19.09
N MET A 146 -4.99 33.52 -18.15
CA MET A 146 -3.66 32.97 -17.85
C MET A 146 -3.07 32.25 -19.07
N ALA A 147 -3.86 31.41 -19.73
CA ALA A 147 -3.42 30.70 -20.94
C ALA A 147 -3.07 31.65 -22.09
N ARG A 148 -3.82 32.76 -22.23
CA ARG A 148 -3.51 33.81 -23.22
C ARG A 148 -2.15 34.45 -22.95
N ARG A 149 -1.92 34.95 -21.73
CA ARG A 149 -0.64 35.53 -21.31
C ARG A 149 0.52 34.57 -21.54
N PHE A 150 0.35 33.28 -21.21
CA PHE A 150 1.34 32.24 -21.41
C PHE A 150 1.70 32.07 -22.91
N HIS A 151 0.71 32.02 -23.80
CA HIS A 151 0.92 31.87 -25.22
C HIS A 151 1.55 33.14 -25.85
N ASP A 152 1.11 34.33 -25.43
CA ASP A 152 1.62 35.61 -25.95
C ASP A 152 3.06 35.85 -25.52
N ALA A 153 3.47 35.36 -24.35
CA ALA A 153 4.86 35.35 -23.91
C ALA A 153 5.75 34.33 -24.65
N GLY A 154 5.23 33.66 -25.68
CA GLY A 154 6.00 32.75 -26.53
C GLY A 154 6.15 31.33 -25.98
N PHE A 155 5.29 30.92 -25.08
CA PHE A 155 5.29 29.55 -24.53
C PHE A 155 4.19 28.69 -25.13
N TRP A 156 4.48 27.41 -25.35
CA TRP A 156 3.53 26.40 -25.77
C TRP A 156 3.71 25.14 -24.90
N HIS A 157 2.74 24.88 -24.02
CA HIS A 157 2.85 23.81 -23.00
C HIS A 157 2.87 22.41 -23.61
N ARG A 158 2.06 22.18 -24.64
CA ARG A 158 1.89 20.89 -25.32
C ARG A 158 1.27 19.78 -24.45
N ASP A 159 0.90 20.08 -23.22
CA ASP A 159 0.22 19.19 -22.28
C ASP A 159 -0.55 19.99 -21.21
N LEU A 160 -1.19 21.07 -21.62
CA LEU A 160 -1.97 21.94 -20.74
C LEU A 160 -3.26 21.21 -20.33
N SER A 161 -3.18 20.40 -19.28
CA SER A 161 -4.30 19.63 -18.74
C SER A 161 -4.63 20.10 -17.32
N GLY A 162 -5.85 19.79 -16.84
CA GLY A 162 -6.26 20.20 -15.50
C GLY A 162 -5.34 19.71 -14.36
N GLY A 163 -4.54 18.67 -14.58
CA GLY A 163 -3.54 18.21 -13.62
C GLY A 163 -2.22 18.98 -13.64
N ASN A 164 -2.04 19.86 -14.61
CA ASN A 164 -0.83 20.67 -14.77
C ASN A 164 -1.09 22.15 -14.47
N VAL A 165 -2.25 22.46 -13.88
CA VAL A 165 -2.62 23.78 -13.36
C VAL A 165 -2.96 23.62 -11.89
N LEU A 166 -2.23 24.30 -11.01
CA LEU A 166 -2.50 24.38 -9.58
C LEU A 166 -3.14 25.73 -9.26
N LEU A 167 -4.05 25.73 -8.32
CA LEU A 167 -4.90 26.87 -8.00
C LEU A 167 -4.83 27.19 -6.52
N ARG A 168 -4.84 28.47 -6.19
CA ARG A 168 -5.16 28.98 -4.85
C ARG A 168 -6.38 29.86 -4.96
N PHE A 169 -7.29 29.79 -4.00
CA PHE A 169 -8.47 30.62 -3.89
C PHE A 169 -8.34 31.56 -2.68
N GLY A 170 -8.84 32.77 -2.83
CA GLY A 170 -9.05 33.67 -1.70
C GLY A 170 -10.25 33.25 -0.87
N THR A 171 -10.45 33.90 0.26
CA THR A 171 -11.61 33.70 1.15
C THR A 171 -12.94 34.08 0.50
N ASP A 172 -12.91 34.86 -0.56
CA ASP A 172 -14.04 35.27 -1.41
C ASP A 172 -14.38 34.27 -2.52
N GLY A 173 -13.64 33.13 -2.60
CA GLY A 173 -13.83 32.09 -3.62
C GLY A 173 -13.27 32.44 -5.00
N HIS A 174 -12.67 33.61 -5.18
CA HIS A 174 -11.98 33.96 -6.45
C HIS A 174 -10.58 33.35 -6.51
N PRO A 175 -10.11 32.96 -7.71
CA PRO A 175 -8.74 32.47 -7.86
C PRO A 175 -7.75 33.62 -7.66
N THR A 176 -6.87 33.48 -6.66
CA THR A 176 -5.78 34.41 -6.41
C THR A 176 -4.57 34.14 -7.24
N ASP A 177 -4.23 32.84 -7.41
CA ASP A 177 -3.05 32.38 -8.11
C ASP A 177 -3.32 31.16 -8.95
N LEU A 178 -2.70 31.12 -10.13
CA LEU A 178 -2.73 30.02 -11.08
C LEU A 178 -1.29 29.64 -11.46
N TYR A 179 -0.82 28.48 -11.03
CA TYR A 179 0.52 28.01 -11.28
C TYR A 179 0.56 26.91 -12.35
N LEU A 180 1.49 27.04 -13.30
CA LEU A 180 1.74 26.00 -14.30
C LEU A 180 2.82 25.05 -13.82
N VAL A 181 2.59 23.73 -13.97
CA VAL A 181 3.52 22.67 -13.60
C VAL A 181 3.72 21.67 -14.73
N ASP A 182 4.65 20.72 -14.57
CA ASP A 182 5.05 19.72 -15.56
C ASP A 182 5.61 20.31 -16.90
N LEU A 183 6.54 21.22 -16.75
CA LEU A 183 7.08 22.07 -17.82
C LEU A 183 8.01 21.35 -18.82
N ASN A 184 8.32 20.07 -18.63
CA ASN A 184 9.32 19.32 -19.42
C ASN A 184 8.98 19.20 -20.92
N ARG A 185 7.70 19.41 -21.30
CA ARG A 185 7.25 19.38 -22.70
C ARG A 185 7.11 20.76 -23.33
N THR A 186 7.13 21.82 -22.54
CA THR A 186 6.92 23.19 -22.98
C THR A 186 7.97 23.58 -24.02
N ARG A 187 7.56 24.28 -25.07
CA ARG A 187 8.40 25.00 -26.00
C ARG A 187 8.35 26.48 -25.65
N MET A 188 9.44 27.20 -25.86
CA MET A 188 9.56 28.62 -25.60
C MET A 188 10.33 29.31 -26.77
N GLY A 189 10.13 30.59 -26.92
CA GLY A 189 10.86 31.46 -27.88
C GLY A 189 10.00 32.00 -29.00
N LYS A 190 9.04 31.23 -29.54
CA LYS A 190 8.14 31.71 -30.60
C LYS A 190 6.69 31.55 -30.14
N ALA A 191 5.91 32.61 -30.30
CA ALA A 191 4.49 32.59 -30.02
C ALA A 191 3.81 31.46 -30.81
N PRO A 192 3.02 30.59 -30.14
CA PRO A 192 2.32 29.48 -30.79
C PRO A 192 1.27 30.03 -31.78
N SER A 193 1.10 29.34 -32.90
CA SER A 193 0.04 29.61 -33.87
C SER A 193 -1.34 29.44 -33.25
N VAL A 194 -2.38 30.02 -33.81
CA VAL A 194 -3.77 29.88 -33.36
C VAL A 194 -4.14 28.36 -33.19
N SER A 195 -3.72 27.50 -34.12
CA SER A 195 -3.95 26.07 -34.07
C SER A 195 -3.27 25.41 -32.85
N GLU A 196 -2.06 25.79 -32.50
CA GLU A 196 -1.31 25.29 -31.32
C GLU A 196 -1.93 25.79 -30.03
N ARG A 197 -2.35 27.07 -29.99
CA ARG A 197 -3.09 27.66 -28.85
C ARG A 197 -4.38 26.90 -28.57
N LEU A 198 -5.20 26.65 -29.58
CA LEU A 198 -6.45 25.92 -29.46
C LEU A 198 -6.25 24.43 -29.04
N ARG A 199 -5.14 23.83 -29.47
CA ARG A 199 -4.78 22.48 -29.01
C ARG A 199 -4.42 22.41 -27.52
N ASP A 200 -3.74 23.43 -26.99
CA ASP A 200 -3.48 23.49 -25.55
C ASP A 200 -4.77 23.72 -24.76
N LEU A 201 -5.59 24.69 -25.16
CA LEU A 201 -6.88 24.94 -24.52
C LEU A 201 -7.80 23.71 -24.53
N SER A 202 -7.83 22.96 -25.64
CA SER A 202 -8.68 21.77 -25.77
C SER A 202 -8.32 20.64 -24.80
N ARG A 203 -7.10 20.63 -24.26
CA ARG A 203 -6.63 19.62 -23.29
C ARG A 203 -7.10 19.88 -21.86
N LEU A 204 -7.58 21.09 -21.56
CA LEU A 204 -8.22 21.40 -20.29
C LEU A 204 -9.51 20.57 -20.10
N ALA A 205 -10.10 20.07 -21.22
CA ALA A 205 -11.20 19.11 -21.22
C ALA A 205 -12.42 19.57 -20.40
N LEU A 206 -12.85 20.81 -20.56
CA LEU A 206 -14.09 21.33 -20.02
C LEU A 206 -15.27 20.73 -20.81
N PHE A 207 -16.18 20.05 -20.14
CA PHE A 207 -17.28 19.31 -20.80
C PHE A 207 -18.54 20.14 -20.98
N ARG A 208 -18.81 21.10 -20.09
CA ARG A 208 -20.02 21.93 -20.12
C ARG A 208 -19.84 23.09 -21.12
N PRO A 209 -20.78 23.28 -22.05
CA PRO A 209 -20.70 24.33 -23.07
C PRO A 209 -20.50 25.75 -22.51
N GLU A 210 -21.19 26.06 -21.41
CA GLU A 210 -21.07 27.37 -20.74
C GLU A 210 -19.64 27.65 -20.29
N TYR A 211 -18.93 26.66 -19.72
CA TYR A 211 -17.55 26.81 -19.29
C TYR A 211 -16.56 26.86 -20.45
N GLN A 212 -16.89 26.19 -21.58
CA GLN A 212 -16.09 26.33 -22.80
C GLN A 212 -16.14 27.74 -23.37
N GLU A 213 -17.33 28.34 -23.40
CA GLU A 213 -17.51 29.73 -23.83
C GLU A 213 -16.78 30.71 -22.88
N MET A 214 -16.91 30.54 -21.57
CA MET A 214 -16.21 31.36 -20.59
C MET A 214 -14.68 31.26 -20.72
N LEU A 215 -14.16 30.05 -20.97
CA LEU A 215 -12.73 29.84 -21.22
C LEU A 215 -12.28 30.60 -22.47
N LEU A 216 -13.02 30.47 -23.57
CA LEU A 216 -12.70 31.14 -24.84
C LEU A 216 -12.85 32.66 -24.73
N ALA A 217 -13.91 33.13 -24.08
CA ALA A 217 -14.08 34.57 -23.82
C ALA A 217 -12.95 35.14 -22.94
N GLY A 218 -12.61 34.42 -21.85
CA GLY A 218 -11.46 34.79 -21.01
C GLY A 218 -10.12 34.77 -21.74
N TYR A 219 -9.96 33.88 -22.73
CA TYR A 219 -8.75 33.76 -23.53
C TYR A 219 -8.64 34.86 -24.58
N TRP A 220 -9.71 35.15 -25.33
CA TRP A 220 -9.70 36.16 -26.40
C TRP A 220 -9.95 37.60 -25.90
N GLY A 221 -10.53 37.75 -24.70
CA GLY A 221 -10.89 39.06 -24.15
C GLY A 221 -11.85 39.80 -25.06
N ASP A 222 -11.48 41.03 -25.42
CA ASP A 222 -12.27 41.88 -26.32
C ASP A 222 -12.08 41.53 -27.81
N GLU A 223 -11.15 40.61 -28.13
CA GLU A 223 -10.94 40.16 -29.51
C GLU A 223 -12.02 39.13 -29.92
N PRO A 224 -12.39 39.10 -31.23
CA PRO A 224 -13.29 38.06 -31.71
C PRO A 224 -12.75 36.65 -31.46
N ILE A 225 -13.60 35.76 -30.97
CA ILE A 225 -13.23 34.36 -30.72
C ILE A 225 -12.83 33.67 -32.02
N GLN A 226 -11.55 33.33 -32.15
CA GLN A 226 -11.03 32.68 -33.34
C GLN A 226 -11.02 31.15 -33.21
N GLY A 227 -11.51 30.46 -34.24
CA GLY A 227 -11.35 29.03 -34.39
C GLY A 227 -12.17 28.18 -33.41
N ARG A 228 -13.31 28.64 -32.91
CA ARG A 228 -14.23 27.91 -32.01
C ARG A 228 -14.53 26.48 -32.50
N GLY A 229 -14.84 26.32 -33.79
CA GLY A 229 -15.08 24.99 -34.37
C GLY A 229 -13.86 24.05 -34.30
N ARG A 230 -12.64 24.62 -34.50
CA ARG A 230 -11.39 23.85 -34.34
C ARG A 230 -11.13 23.47 -32.89
N TYR A 231 -11.39 24.37 -31.94
CA TYR A 231 -11.28 24.06 -30.52
C TYR A 231 -12.15 22.85 -30.14
N LEU A 232 -13.43 22.88 -30.53
CA LEU A 232 -14.37 21.79 -30.27
C LEU A 232 -13.95 20.47 -30.97
N ALA A 233 -13.45 20.57 -32.21
CA ALA A 233 -12.93 19.41 -32.93
C ALA A 233 -11.71 18.80 -32.23
N TYR A 234 -10.75 19.62 -31.77
CA TYR A 234 -9.57 19.16 -31.03
C TYR A 234 -9.94 18.56 -29.68
N GLN A 235 -10.90 19.14 -28.97
CA GLN A 235 -11.40 18.62 -27.72
C GLN A 235 -12.07 17.25 -27.92
N ARG A 236 -12.97 17.12 -28.90
CA ARG A 236 -13.60 15.82 -29.25
C ARG A 236 -12.54 14.78 -29.61
N ALA A 237 -11.57 15.14 -30.45
CA ALA A 237 -10.47 14.25 -30.82
C ALA A 237 -9.61 13.86 -29.61
N PHE A 238 -9.38 14.77 -28.67
CA PHE A 238 -8.63 14.50 -27.45
C PHE A 238 -9.38 13.54 -26.52
N VAL A 239 -10.68 13.74 -26.33
CA VAL A 239 -11.56 12.86 -25.54
C VAL A 239 -11.62 11.47 -26.17
N LEU A 240 -11.96 11.37 -27.46
CA LEU A 240 -12.01 10.10 -28.20
C LEU A 240 -10.68 9.34 -28.17
N LYS A 241 -9.57 10.05 -28.33
CA LYS A 241 -8.23 9.46 -28.22
C LYS A 241 -7.93 8.93 -26.82
N ASN A 242 -8.39 9.60 -25.78
CA ASN A 242 -8.17 9.14 -24.42
C ASN A 242 -9.08 7.97 -24.06
N GLU A 243 -10.34 7.96 -24.53
CA GLU A 243 -11.25 6.83 -24.37
C GLU A 243 -10.80 5.61 -25.17
N SER A 244 -10.43 5.80 -26.44
CA SER A 244 -9.89 4.70 -27.26
C SER A 244 -8.60 4.15 -26.67
N LYS A 245 -7.70 5.02 -26.15
CA LYS A 245 -6.51 4.57 -25.40
C LYS A 245 -6.87 3.82 -24.12
N LYS A 246 -7.91 4.23 -23.38
CA LYS A 246 -8.39 3.49 -22.20
C LYS A 246 -8.92 2.11 -22.61
N ARG A 247 -9.74 2.04 -23.67
CA ARG A 247 -10.28 0.77 -24.22
C ARG A 247 -9.18 -0.15 -24.76
N VAL A 248 -8.27 0.38 -25.60
CA VAL A 248 -7.14 -0.37 -26.16
C VAL A 248 -6.14 -0.75 -25.08
N ARG A 249 -5.89 0.14 -24.11
CA ARG A 249 -5.03 -0.17 -22.96
C ARG A 249 -5.69 -1.24 -22.08
N GLY A 250 -6.99 -1.15 -21.81
CA GLY A 250 -7.75 -2.16 -21.08
C GLY A 250 -7.78 -3.52 -21.80
N TRP A 251 -7.92 -3.55 -23.12
CA TRP A 251 -7.80 -4.77 -23.92
C TRP A 251 -6.36 -5.29 -23.97
N ARG A 252 -5.41 -4.44 -24.30
CA ARG A 252 -3.97 -4.77 -24.31
C ARG A 252 -3.48 -5.20 -22.93
N ASP A 253 -3.96 -4.57 -21.87
CA ASP A 253 -3.60 -4.94 -20.50
C ASP A 253 -4.27 -6.25 -20.09
N ARG A 254 -5.49 -6.56 -20.54
CA ARG A 254 -6.09 -7.89 -20.39
C ARG A 254 -5.30 -8.96 -21.14
N VAL A 255 -4.98 -8.75 -22.41
CA VAL A 255 -4.17 -9.68 -23.23
C VAL A 255 -2.73 -9.76 -22.67
N LYS A 256 -2.16 -8.65 -22.26
CA LYS A 256 -0.84 -8.58 -21.63
C LYS A 256 -0.82 -9.27 -20.28
N HIS A 257 -1.90 -9.27 -19.53
CA HIS A 257 -2.01 -9.91 -18.22
C HIS A 257 -2.31 -11.40 -18.29
N LEU A 258 -2.90 -11.87 -19.37
CA LEU A 258 -2.90 -13.30 -19.72
C LEU A 258 -1.48 -13.84 -19.94
N LEU A 259 -0.59 -13.02 -20.50
CA LEU A 259 0.76 -13.43 -20.90
C LEU A 259 1.87 -12.88 -19.97
N LEU A 260 1.61 -11.80 -19.22
CA LEU A 260 2.64 -11.03 -18.54
C LEU A 260 2.16 -10.50 -17.15
N PRO A 261 2.79 -10.86 -16.02
CA PRO A 261 2.46 -10.27 -14.72
C PRO A 261 2.65 -8.74 -14.73
N ARG A 262 1.80 -8.03 -13.98
CA ARG A 262 1.90 -6.57 -13.80
C ARG A 262 3.23 -6.22 -13.13
N LYS A 263 3.97 -5.24 -13.66
CA LYS A 263 5.10 -4.66 -12.94
C LYS A 263 4.51 -3.80 -11.81
N PRO A 264 4.89 -4.03 -10.55
CA PRO A 264 4.50 -3.12 -9.48
C PRO A 264 5.07 -1.72 -9.76
N HIS A 265 4.31 -0.68 -9.44
CA HIS A 265 4.76 0.71 -9.52
C HIS A 265 5.49 1.15 -8.24
N THR A 266 6.12 0.22 -7.54
CA THR A 266 6.92 0.47 -6.34
C THR A 266 8.34 0.86 -6.72
N HIS A 267 9.02 1.54 -5.81
CA HIS A 267 10.47 1.69 -5.88
C HIS A 267 11.09 0.30 -5.82
N ILE A 268 11.85 -0.05 -6.85
CA ILE A 268 12.58 -1.31 -6.90
C ILE A 268 14.06 -0.94 -6.86
N PRO A 269 14.80 -1.34 -5.81
CA PRO A 269 16.24 -1.11 -5.74
C PRO A 269 16.95 -1.68 -6.98
N ASP A 270 18.05 -1.07 -7.38
CA ASP A 270 18.86 -1.56 -8.49
C ASP A 270 19.48 -2.91 -8.15
N ALA A 271 19.58 -3.78 -9.15
CA ALA A 271 20.25 -5.07 -8.95
C ALA A 271 21.75 -4.85 -8.71
N PRO A 272 22.37 -5.57 -7.74
CA PRO A 272 23.80 -5.48 -7.50
C PRO A 272 24.60 -5.76 -8.76
N ALA A 273 25.71 -5.03 -8.95
CA ALA A 273 26.64 -5.28 -10.05
C ALA A 273 27.18 -6.71 -9.96
N GLY A 274 27.17 -7.43 -11.09
CA GLY A 274 27.66 -8.82 -11.16
C GLY A 274 26.71 -9.88 -10.62
N ALA A 275 25.53 -9.52 -10.08
CA ALA A 275 24.54 -10.50 -9.67
C ALA A 275 24.05 -11.33 -10.86
N GLY A 276 24.11 -12.67 -10.75
CA GLY A 276 23.58 -13.59 -11.74
C GLY A 276 22.07 -13.42 -11.95
N SER A 277 21.56 -13.77 -13.14
CA SER A 277 20.15 -13.59 -13.47
C SER A 277 19.19 -14.34 -12.53
N ARG A 278 19.65 -15.44 -11.95
CA ARG A 278 18.87 -16.29 -11.03
C ARG A 278 18.73 -15.70 -9.62
N ASP A 279 19.75 -14.99 -9.16
CA ASP A 279 19.90 -14.55 -7.78
C ASP A 279 19.71 -13.01 -7.63
N LYS A 280 19.18 -12.35 -8.66
CA LYS A 280 18.92 -10.89 -8.65
C LYS A 280 17.73 -10.55 -7.76
N ALA A 281 17.89 -10.74 -6.46
CA ALA A 281 16.96 -10.23 -5.46
C ALA A 281 17.68 -9.19 -4.62
N VAL A 282 17.07 -8.02 -4.44
CA VAL A 282 17.58 -6.92 -3.63
C VAL A 282 16.58 -6.67 -2.52
N TRP A 283 17.08 -6.55 -1.30
CA TRP A 283 16.27 -6.22 -0.15
C TRP A 283 15.85 -4.74 -0.21
N ASP A 284 14.57 -4.49 -0.09
CA ASP A 284 14.02 -3.14 0.01
C ASP A 284 13.66 -2.84 1.46
N ARG A 285 14.47 -1.99 2.10
CA ARG A 285 14.26 -1.57 3.48
C ARG A 285 12.95 -0.79 3.68
N LEU A 286 12.46 -0.09 2.64
CA LEU A 286 11.24 0.71 2.75
C LEU A 286 9.99 -0.16 2.87
N SER A 287 9.93 -1.24 2.12
CA SER A 287 8.79 -2.17 2.12
C SER A 287 9.04 -3.43 2.94
N ASP A 288 10.23 -3.57 3.54
CA ASP A 288 10.68 -4.73 4.31
C ASP A 288 10.43 -6.06 3.57
N GLN A 289 10.78 -6.09 2.29
CA GLN A 289 10.65 -7.26 1.42
C GLN A 289 11.68 -7.28 0.29
N PRO A 290 12.00 -8.45 -0.27
CA PRO A 290 12.89 -8.54 -1.42
C PRO A 290 12.17 -8.17 -2.72
N HIS A 291 12.90 -7.56 -3.65
CA HIS A 291 12.51 -7.38 -5.04
C HIS A 291 13.40 -8.24 -5.95
N GLN A 292 12.77 -9.03 -6.82
CA GLN A 292 13.49 -9.91 -7.74
C GLN A 292 13.60 -9.29 -9.13
N HIS A 293 14.83 -9.16 -9.62
CA HIS A 293 15.16 -8.67 -10.96
C HIS A 293 15.31 -9.78 -12.01
N ALA A 294 15.20 -11.05 -11.61
CA ALA A 294 15.31 -12.18 -12.55
C ALA A 294 14.30 -12.10 -13.69
N GLY A 295 14.78 -12.34 -14.90
CA GLY A 295 13.97 -12.35 -16.11
C GLY A 295 12.95 -13.50 -16.14
N ARG A 296 12.01 -13.46 -17.09
CA ARG A 296 10.98 -14.50 -17.24
C ARG A 296 11.55 -15.82 -17.72
N LEU A 297 12.50 -15.75 -18.65
CA LEU A 297 13.17 -16.95 -19.16
C LEU A 297 13.92 -17.66 -18.04
N ASP A 298 14.55 -16.92 -17.12
CA ASP A 298 15.22 -17.50 -15.96
C ASP A 298 14.23 -18.20 -15.02
N LYS A 299 13.09 -17.53 -14.73
CA LYS A 299 12.00 -18.12 -13.92
C LYS A 299 11.39 -19.36 -14.58
N LEU A 300 11.21 -19.31 -15.89
CA LEU A 300 10.70 -20.45 -16.66
C LEU A 300 11.70 -21.62 -16.64
N LYS A 301 12.99 -21.37 -16.86
CA LYS A 301 14.05 -22.39 -16.80
C LYS A 301 14.08 -23.10 -15.44
N VAL A 302 13.94 -22.34 -14.35
CA VAL A 302 13.90 -22.92 -13.00
C VAL A 302 12.68 -23.79 -12.79
N ARG A 303 11.49 -23.34 -13.21
CA ARG A 303 10.25 -24.14 -13.14
C ARG A 303 10.37 -25.43 -13.97
N LEU A 304 10.90 -25.33 -15.17
CA LEU A 304 11.09 -26.50 -16.03
C LEU A 304 12.15 -27.46 -15.49
N ALA A 305 13.16 -26.97 -14.77
CA ALA A 305 14.18 -27.81 -14.15
C ALA A 305 13.63 -28.69 -13.01
N ASP A 306 12.48 -28.35 -12.43
CA ASP A 306 11.84 -29.06 -11.31
C ASP A 306 10.45 -29.65 -11.68
N VAL A 307 10.25 -30.02 -12.95
CA VAL A 307 8.97 -30.62 -13.40
C VAL A 307 8.60 -31.86 -12.59
N ARG A 308 9.57 -32.69 -12.23
CA ARG A 308 9.35 -33.88 -11.41
C ARG A 308 8.85 -33.50 -10.02
N GLY A 309 9.50 -32.56 -9.34
CA GLY A 309 9.05 -32.06 -8.03
C GLY A 309 7.65 -31.46 -8.08
N HIS A 310 7.32 -30.73 -9.13
CA HIS A 310 5.94 -30.23 -9.34
C HIS A 310 4.93 -31.37 -9.53
N GLY A 311 5.30 -32.43 -10.27
CA GLY A 311 4.46 -33.61 -10.44
C GLY A 311 4.23 -34.36 -9.13
N GLU A 312 5.27 -34.58 -8.33
CA GLU A 312 5.20 -35.17 -7.01
C GLU A 312 4.30 -34.36 -6.07
N GLN A 313 4.45 -33.03 -6.06
CA GLN A 313 3.59 -32.15 -5.28
C GLN A 313 2.11 -32.23 -5.69
N ALA A 314 1.84 -32.22 -6.99
CA ALA A 314 0.49 -32.36 -7.52
C ALA A 314 -0.15 -33.70 -7.08
N ALA A 315 0.60 -34.79 -7.10
CA ALA A 315 0.14 -36.10 -6.66
C ALA A 315 -0.17 -36.13 -5.14
N ILE A 316 0.69 -35.51 -4.32
CA ILE A 316 0.49 -35.41 -2.86
C ILE A 316 -0.79 -34.61 -2.56
N VAL A 317 -0.97 -33.47 -3.21
CA VAL A 317 -2.16 -32.63 -3.05
C VAL A 317 -3.42 -33.37 -3.52
N ALA A 318 -3.39 -34.01 -4.69
CA ALA A 318 -4.51 -34.79 -5.19
C ALA A 318 -4.93 -35.93 -4.24
N ALA A 319 -3.96 -36.62 -3.66
CA ALA A 319 -4.22 -37.68 -2.67
C ALA A 319 -4.80 -37.13 -1.35
N ALA A 320 -4.49 -35.88 -0.98
CA ALA A 320 -5.01 -35.25 0.22
C ALA A 320 -6.40 -34.63 0.03
N LEU A 321 -6.78 -34.21 -1.18
CA LEU A 321 -7.99 -33.48 -1.47
C LEU A 321 -9.27 -34.10 -0.93
N PRO A 322 -9.56 -35.42 -1.06
CA PRO A 322 -10.82 -35.99 -0.58
C PRO A 322 -11.04 -35.82 0.94
N ARG A 323 -9.97 -36.01 1.74
CA ARG A 323 -10.06 -35.83 3.19
C ARG A 323 -10.13 -34.36 3.57
N ILE A 324 -9.42 -33.48 2.87
CA ILE A 324 -9.48 -32.03 3.09
C ILE A 324 -10.90 -31.52 2.81
N TRP A 325 -11.52 -31.87 1.68
CA TRP A 325 -12.87 -31.43 1.33
C TRP A 325 -13.93 -32.01 2.27
N ARG A 326 -13.78 -33.25 2.71
CA ARG A 326 -14.67 -33.81 3.73
C ARG A 326 -14.59 -33.00 5.02
N ARG A 327 -13.37 -32.71 5.48
CA ARG A 327 -13.17 -31.93 6.71
C ARG A 327 -13.65 -30.50 6.58
N TYR A 328 -13.40 -29.86 5.42
CA TYR A 328 -13.94 -28.56 5.09
C TYR A 328 -15.47 -28.52 5.22
N GLY A 329 -16.18 -29.50 4.65
CA GLY A 329 -17.63 -29.59 4.73
C GLY A 329 -18.13 -29.72 6.18
N GLN A 330 -17.43 -30.50 7.02
CA GLN A 330 -17.76 -30.64 8.45
C GLN A 330 -17.56 -29.30 9.19
N LEU A 331 -16.39 -28.70 9.08
CA LEU A 331 -16.09 -27.43 9.73
C LEU A 331 -17.04 -26.31 9.28
N LYS A 332 -17.37 -26.26 7.99
CA LYS A 332 -18.32 -25.28 7.45
C LYS A 332 -19.73 -25.49 8.01
N ALA A 333 -20.15 -26.75 8.17
CA ALA A 333 -21.44 -27.07 8.74
C ALA A 333 -21.53 -26.77 10.25
N ASP A 334 -20.41 -26.82 10.96
CA ASP A 334 -20.34 -26.54 12.39
C ASP A 334 -20.03 -25.06 12.73
N LEU A 335 -19.73 -24.25 11.72
CA LEU A 335 -19.39 -22.84 11.89
C LEU A 335 -20.52 -22.07 12.59
N TYR A 336 -20.20 -21.33 13.63
CA TYR A 336 -21.10 -20.52 14.44
C TYR A 336 -22.21 -21.28 15.21
N LYS A 337 -22.13 -22.62 15.33
CA LYS A 337 -23.07 -23.41 16.14
C LYS A 337 -22.78 -23.32 17.63
N ALA A 338 -21.57 -23.00 18.01
CA ALA A 338 -21.15 -22.83 19.38
C ALA A 338 -20.48 -21.48 19.57
N PRO A 339 -20.56 -20.89 20.76
CA PRO A 339 -19.87 -19.64 21.07
C PRO A 339 -18.35 -19.76 20.87
N VAL A 340 -17.72 -18.66 20.45
CA VAL A 340 -16.29 -18.57 20.12
C VAL A 340 -15.62 -17.52 20.97
N ASP A 341 -14.55 -17.87 21.68
CA ASP A 341 -13.70 -16.89 22.37
C ASP A 341 -12.99 -16.01 21.34
N PHE A 342 -13.30 -14.72 21.37
CA PHE A 342 -12.67 -13.73 20.49
C PHE A 342 -11.39 -13.20 21.13
N ARG A 343 -10.27 -13.81 20.73
CA ARG A 343 -8.95 -13.50 21.25
C ARG A 343 -7.88 -13.77 20.21
N GLY A 344 -6.64 -13.30 20.45
CA GLY A 344 -5.52 -13.56 19.55
C GLY A 344 -5.28 -12.45 18.54
N ILE A 345 -5.74 -11.25 18.85
CA ILE A 345 -5.37 -10.03 18.09
C ILE A 345 -3.89 -9.77 18.30
N GLY A 346 -3.13 -9.70 17.22
CA GLY A 346 -1.69 -9.49 17.24
C GLY A 346 -1.23 -8.45 16.22
N VAL A 347 -0.01 -7.96 16.41
CA VAL A 347 0.65 -7.02 15.50
C VAL A 347 2.07 -7.44 15.21
N CYS A 348 2.58 -7.05 14.04
CA CYS A 348 3.98 -7.19 13.70
C CYS A 348 4.73 -5.90 14.01
N VAL A 349 5.95 -6.04 14.52
CA VAL A 349 6.84 -4.92 14.82
C VAL A 349 8.24 -5.18 14.27
N ARG A 350 9.00 -4.12 14.16
CA ARG A 350 10.46 -4.13 13.97
C ARG A 350 11.08 -3.06 14.85
N PRO A 351 12.38 -3.12 15.15
CA PRO A 351 13.07 -2.03 15.82
C PRO A 351 12.84 -0.70 15.10
N TRP A 352 12.64 0.33 15.87
CA TRP A 352 12.51 1.71 15.38
C TRP A 352 13.58 2.58 16.07
N PRO A 353 14.83 2.58 15.52
CA PRO A 353 15.98 3.20 16.18
C PRO A 353 15.81 4.69 16.44
N GLU A 354 15.05 5.39 15.57
CA GLU A 354 14.80 6.83 15.69
C GLU A 354 13.90 7.19 16.87
N ALA A 355 13.04 6.26 17.32
CA ALA A 355 12.09 6.49 18.41
C ALA A 355 11.69 5.19 19.14
N PRO A 356 12.63 4.49 19.82
CA PRO A 356 12.36 3.18 20.42
C PRO A 356 11.30 3.24 21.53
N GLU A 357 11.33 4.25 22.38
CA GLU A 357 10.34 4.42 23.46
C GLU A 357 8.95 4.77 22.92
N ALA A 358 8.89 5.50 21.80
CA ALA A 358 7.60 5.78 21.15
C ALA A 358 6.95 4.49 20.64
N LEU A 359 7.71 3.55 20.08
CA LEU A 359 7.21 2.25 19.66
C LEU A 359 6.61 1.48 20.84
N LEU A 360 7.31 1.43 21.96
CA LEU A 360 6.85 0.73 23.17
C LEU A 360 5.57 1.37 23.72
N GLY A 361 5.53 2.70 23.78
CA GLY A 361 4.32 3.44 24.19
C GLY A 361 3.11 3.18 23.27
N LEU A 362 3.33 3.05 21.95
CA LEU A 362 2.29 2.71 21.00
C LEU A 362 1.72 1.29 21.21
N ILE A 363 2.57 0.32 21.55
CA ILE A 363 2.13 -1.05 21.87
C ILE A 363 1.30 -1.09 23.16
N GLU A 364 1.75 -0.36 24.19
CA GLU A 364 1.02 -0.20 25.45
C GLU A 364 -0.35 0.49 25.22
N GLU A 365 -0.38 1.57 24.43
CA GLU A 365 -1.60 2.28 24.10
C GLU A 365 -2.61 1.42 23.32
N LEU A 366 -2.16 0.57 22.41
CA LEU A 366 -3.00 -0.42 21.73
C LEU A 366 -3.56 -1.47 22.69
N GLY A 367 -2.85 -1.82 23.75
CA GLY A 367 -3.21 -2.89 24.66
C GLY A 367 -3.02 -4.28 24.04
N VAL A 368 -2.26 -4.41 22.96
CA VAL A 368 -2.05 -5.67 22.26
C VAL A 368 -1.04 -6.54 23.02
N ARG A 369 -1.33 -7.86 23.15
CA ARG A 369 -0.47 -8.81 23.85
C ARG A 369 0.36 -9.69 22.93
N HIS A 370 -0.13 -9.98 21.74
CA HIS A 370 0.57 -10.85 20.79
C HIS A 370 1.38 -10.02 19.80
N VAL A 371 2.69 -10.20 19.82
CA VAL A 371 3.61 -9.43 18.98
C VAL A 371 4.49 -10.38 18.18
N LEU A 372 4.55 -10.15 16.87
CA LEU A 372 5.44 -10.87 15.97
C LEU A 372 6.61 -9.96 15.57
N LEU A 373 7.83 -10.43 15.85
CA LEU A 373 9.09 -9.77 15.52
C LEU A 373 9.80 -10.57 14.41
N ARG A 374 10.21 -9.90 13.34
CA ARG A 374 10.95 -10.54 12.25
C ARG A 374 12.45 -10.44 12.50
N LEU A 375 13.16 -11.58 12.40
CA LEU A 375 14.61 -11.69 12.53
C LEU A 375 15.21 -12.07 11.17
N HIS A 376 16.02 -11.19 10.59
CA HIS A 376 16.63 -11.39 9.27
C HIS A 376 17.92 -12.22 9.39
N LEU A 377 17.82 -13.53 9.28
CA LEU A 377 18.96 -14.48 9.50
C LEU A 377 20.16 -14.32 8.54
N TRP A 378 20.11 -13.41 7.60
CA TRP A 378 21.26 -13.02 6.77
C TRP A 378 22.05 -11.84 7.33
N GLU A 379 21.56 -11.21 8.38
CA GLU A 379 22.25 -10.19 9.16
C GLU A 379 22.97 -10.86 10.33
N ASP A 380 24.13 -10.35 10.69
CA ASP A 380 24.95 -10.93 11.79
C ASP A 380 24.65 -10.24 13.13
N ASP A 381 24.08 -9.02 13.10
CA ASP A 381 23.70 -8.24 14.26
C ASP A 381 22.19 -8.24 14.48
N HIS A 382 21.78 -8.60 15.68
CA HIS A 382 20.38 -8.63 16.14
C HIS A 382 20.21 -7.92 17.50
N ASP A 383 21.12 -7.02 17.87
CA ASP A 383 21.08 -6.36 19.18
C ASP A 383 19.84 -5.49 19.34
N ALA A 384 19.43 -4.80 18.28
CA ALA A 384 18.22 -3.97 18.29
C ALA A 384 16.93 -4.81 18.47
N GLU A 385 16.85 -5.97 17.80
CA GLU A 385 15.74 -6.91 17.94
C GLU A 385 15.72 -7.53 19.35
N GLU A 386 16.87 -7.87 19.92
CA GLU A 386 16.94 -8.40 21.28
C GLU A 386 16.53 -7.38 22.33
N VAL A 387 17.01 -6.15 22.22
CA VAL A 387 16.59 -5.04 23.11
C VAL A 387 15.07 -4.85 23.05
N LEU A 388 14.51 -4.83 21.85
CA LEU A 388 13.08 -4.71 21.66
C LEU A 388 12.31 -5.92 22.23
N ALA A 389 12.78 -7.14 21.99
CA ALA A 389 12.15 -8.37 22.49
C ALA A 389 12.11 -8.38 24.03
N ARG A 390 13.23 -8.04 24.69
CA ARG A 390 13.31 -7.92 26.14
C ARG A 390 12.33 -6.87 26.69
N ALA A 391 12.26 -5.71 26.05
CA ALA A 391 11.39 -4.61 26.48
C ALA A 391 9.90 -4.96 26.33
N LEU A 392 9.52 -5.66 25.27
CA LEU A 392 8.14 -6.14 25.03
C LEU A 392 7.77 -7.25 26.01
N GLN A 393 8.66 -8.21 26.25
CA GLN A 393 8.42 -9.28 27.21
C GLN A 393 8.22 -8.72 28.63
N ALA A 394 9.04 -7.74 29.05
CA ALA A 394 8.90 -7.07 30.34
C ALA A 394 7.54 -6.37 30.49
N ARG A 395 6.88 -6.00 29.40
CA ARG A 395 5.53 -5.44 29.34
C ARG A 395 4.40 -6.49 29.21
N GLY A 396 4.74 -7.76 29.34
CA GLY A 396 3.79 -8.88 29.28
C GLY A 396 3.34 -9.26 27.87
N CYS A 397 4.06 -8.85 26.82
CA CYS A 397 3.78 -9.28 25.45
C CYS A 397 4.25 -10.73 25.26
N GLU A 398 3.43 -11.49 24.53
CA GLU A 398 3.76 -12.84 24.05
C GLU A 398 4.41 -12.72 22.66
N LEU A 399 5.71 -13.07 22.58
CA LEU A 399 6.48 -12.90 21.35
C LEU A 399 6.42 -14.14 20.45
N THR A 400 6.40 -13.89 19.17
CA THR A 400 6.61 -14.84 18.08
C THR A 400 7.69 -14.30 17.16
N PHE A 401 8.67 -15.12 16.80
CA PHE A 401 9.77 -14.72 15.93
C PHE A 401 9.57 -15.28 14.53
N ALA A 402 9.50 -14.41 13.52
CA ALA A 402 9.47 -14.85 12.13
C ALA A 402 10.90 -14.87 11.57
N LEU A 403 11.31 -16.02 11.03
CA LEU A 403 12.62 -16.28 10.46
C LEU A 403 12.53 -16.34 8.93
N PRO A 404 12.56 -15.22 8.22
CA PRO A 404 12.54 -15.23 6.77
C PRO A 404 13.84 -15.77 6.20
N GLN A 405 13.75 -16.29 4.99
CA GLN A 405 14.89 -16.75 4.21
C GLN A 405 15.14 -15.81 3.03
N ASN A 406 16.38 -15.76 2.57
CA ASN A 406 16.76 -15.21 1.28
C ASN A 406 17.38 -16.29 0.40
N ARG A 407 17.74 -15.97 -0.85
CA ARG A 407 18.32 -16.96 -1.77
C ARG A 407 19.66 -17.54 -1.31
N GLU A 408 20.45 -16.74 -0.64
CA GLU A 408 21.78 -17.18 -0.13
C GLU A 408 21.63 -18.24 0.94
N LEU A 409 20.77 -17.99 1.95
CA LEU A 409 20.49 -18.95 3.02
C LEU A 409 19.85 -20.24 2.52
N VAL A 410 18.95 -20.14 1.52
CA VAL A 410 18.34 -21.33 0.90
C VAL A 410 19.38 -22.20 0.17
N ARG A 411 20.40 -21.60 -0.43
CA ARG A 411 21.47 -22.31 -1.13
C ARG A 411 22.58 -22.80 -0.22
N ASP A 412 22.83 -22.10 0.87
CA ASP A 412 23.83 -22.44 1.89
C ASP A 412 23.13 -22.89 3.19
N LEU A 413 22.72 -24.15 3.20
CA LEU A 413 22.05 -24.75 4.37
C LEU A 413 22.97 -24.73 5.62
N ALA A 414 24.30 -24.76 5.46
CA ALA A 414 25.21 -24.66 6.58
C ALA A 414 25.18 -23.25 7.21
N ARG A 415 25.09 -22.19 6.40
CA ARG A 415 24.89 -20.83 6.90
C ARG A 415 23.53 -20.68 7.60
N TRP A 416 22.45 -21.23 7.02
CA TRP A 416 21.14 -21.28 7.65
C TRP A 416 21.20 -21.97 9.03
N ARG A 417 21.85 -23.12 9.14
CA ARG A 417 22.01 -23.87 10.41
C ARG A 417 22.77 -23.04 11.43
N ARG A 418 23.90 -22.43 11.08
CA ARG A 418 24.67 -21.57 12.00
C ARG A 418 23.84 -20.39 12.51
N ALA A 419 23.06 -19.76 11.62
CA ALA A 419 22.17 -18.68 12.02
C ALA A 419 21.11 -19.13 13.03
N LEU A 420 20.50 -20.32 12.83
CA LEU A 420 19.55 -20.90 13.76
C LEU A 420 20.21 -21.24 15.12
N GLU A 421 21.43 -21.78 15.11
CA GLU A 421 22.21 -22.08 16.33
C GLU A 421 22.55 -20.83 17.15
N ALA A 422 22.71 -19.69 16.49
CA ALA A 422 22.91 -18.40 17.15
C ALA A 422 21.60 -17.80 17.67
N ILE A 423 20.52 -17.85 16.89
CA ILE A 423 19.23 -17.21 17.19
C ILE A 423 18.42 -17.99 18.24
N GLY A 424 18.43 -19.33 18.19
CA GLY A 424 17.64 -20.17 19.09
C GLY A 424 17.89 -19.82 20.57
N PRO A 425 19.09 -20.02 21.11
CA PRO A 425 19.39 -19.72 22.52
C PRO A 425 19.25 -18.24 22.87
N ARG A 426 19.49 -17.35 21.92
CA ARG A 426 19.41 -15.90 22.12
C ARG A 426 17.99 -15.40 22.31
N PHE A 427 17.02 -15.92 21.52
CA PHE A 427 15.66 -15.40 21.50
C PHE A 427 14.63 -16.27 22.20
N ALA A 428 14.88 -17.57 22.37
CA ALA A 428 13.97 -18.47 23.11
C ALA A 428 13.62 -17.99 24.54
N PRO A 429 14.52 -17.31 25.29
CA PRO A 429 14.16 -16.75 26.58
C PRO A 429 13.08 -15.67 26.54
N TYR A 430 12.88 -15.00 25.41
CA TYR A 430 11.89 -13.95 25.24
C TYR A 430 10.56 -14.47 24.63
N GLY A 431 10.61 -15.59 23.91
CA GLY A 431 9.43 -16.22 23.33
C GLY A 431 9.77 -17.52 22.62
N SER A 432 8.98 -18.54 22.86
CA SER A 432 9.26 -19.91 22.38
C SER A 432 8.72 -20.23 20.99
N ARG A 433 8.12 -19.27 20.27
CA ARG A 433 7.44 -19.51 18.99
C ARG A 433 8.23 -18.97 17.81
N PHE A 434 8.61 -19.87 16.90
CA PHE A 434 9.41 -19.54 15.74
C PHE A 434 8.69 -19.91 14.44
N GLN A 435 8.38 -18.91 13.61
CA GLN A 435 7.85 -19.13 12.27
C GLN A 435 9.00 -19.35 11.29
N ILE A 436 9.03 -20.51 10.66
CA ILE A 436 10.06 -20.89 9.71
C ILE A 436 9.65 -20.54 8.30
N GLY A 437 10.34 -19.58 7.73
CA GLY A 437 10.10 -19.09 6.39
C GLY A 437 9.07 -17.97 6.29
N GLN A 438 9.12 -17.29 5.15
CA GLN A 438 8.26 -16.16 4.80
C GLN A 438 7.93 -16.24 3.31
N ALA A 439 6.63 -16.24 2.96
CA ALA A 439 6.13 -16.27 1.59
C ALA A 439 6.88 -17.28 0.69
N ILE A 440 7.00 -18.52 1.15
CA ILE A 440 7.81 -19.58 0.52
C ILE A 440 7.40 -19.91 -0.92
N ASN A 441 6.18 -19.57 -1.29
CA ASN A 441 5.64 -19.69 -2.65
C ASN A 441 6.01 -18.52 -3.56
N ARG A 442 6.85 -17.59 -3.11
CA ARG A 442 7.36 -16.46 -3.89
C ARG A 442 8.87 -16.56 -4.08
N SER A 443 9.30 -16.83 -5.29
CA SER A 443 10.74 -16.97 -5.62
C SER A 443 11.61 -15.76 -5.25
N LYS A 444 11.00 -14.56 -5.06
CA LYS A 444 11.72 -13.38 -4.57
C LYS A 444 12.22 -13.55 -3.13
N TRP A 445 11.58 -14.40 -2.33
CA TRP A 445 12.00 -14.76 -0.98
C TRP A 445 13.02 -15.90 -0.93
N GLY A 446 13.53 -16.33 -2.07
CA GLY A 446 14.66 -17.27 -2.17
C GLY A 446 14.28 -18.73 -2.36
N VAL A 447 13.11 -19.17 -1.93
CA VAL A 447 12.63 -20.55 -2.16
C VAL A 447 12.10 -20.68 -3.60
N TRP A 448 12.63 -21.65 -4.34
CA TRP A 448 12.31 -21.88 -5.74
C TRP A 448 11.59 -23.20 -5.98
N ASN A 449 11.69 -24.13 -5.04
CA ASN A 449 10.93 -25.37 -5.00
C ASN A 449 10.65 -25.81 -3.56
N ILE A 450 9.67 -26.68 -3.38
CA ILE A 450 9.24 -27.12 -2.04
C ILE A 450 10.31 -27.92 -1.30
N GLY A 451 11.16 -28.67 -2.02
CA GLY A 451 12.27 -29.42 -1.41
C GLY A 451 13.28 -28.53 -0.71
N GLU A 452 13.55 -27.33 -1.26
CA GLU A 452 14.40 -26.34 -0.61
C GLU A 452 13.80 -25.89 0.74
N TYR A 453 12.50 -25.60 0.78
CA TYR A 453 11.84 -25.24 2.03
C TYR A 453 11.84 -26.39 3.05
N ILE A 454 11.60 -27.63 2.60
CA ILE A 454 11.67 -28.80 3.47
C ILE A 454 13.04 -28.93 4.13
N SER A 455 14.11 -28.64 3.40
CA SER A 455 15.47 -28.64 3.97
C SER A 455 15.67 -27.58 5.04
N LEU A 456 15.11 -26.38 4.84
CA LEU A 456 15.17 -25.30 5.85
C LEU A 456 14.40 -25.66 7.12
N VAL A 457 13.16 -26.16 7.00
CA VAL A 457 12.34 -26.48 8.17
C VAL A 457 12.86 -27.72 8.93
N ARG A 458 13.44 -28.69 8.24
CA ARG A 458 14.15 -29.82 8.91
C ARG A 458 15.32 -29.34 9.77
N ALA A 459 16.13 -28.42 9.23
CA ALA A 459 17.21 -27.83 10.01
C ALA A 459 16.69 -27.08 11.25
N ALA A 460 15.58 -26.38 11.09
CA ALA A 460 14.94 -25.68 12.19
C ALA A 460 14.38 -26.66 13.25
N GLU A 461 13.73 -27.75 12.82
CA GLU A 461 13.27 -28.84 13.71
C GLU A 461 14.43 -29.40 14.53
N GLU A 462 15.53 -29.74 13.89
CA GLU A 462 16.71 -30.31 14.54
C GLU A 462 17.39 -29.37 15.54
N ILE A 463 17.45 -28.05 15.22
CA ILE A 463 18.22 -27.08 15.99
C ILE A 463 17.37 -26.40 17.04
N LEU A 464 16.24 -25.82 16.64
CA LEU A 464 15.43 -24.98 17.54
C LEU A 464 14.70 -25.81 18.60
N ARG A 465 14.38 -27.09 18.33
CA ARG A 465 13.79 -27.98 19.33
C ARG A 465 14.76 -28.38 20.47
N ARG A 466 16.02 -28.00 20.38
CA ARG A 466 16.96 -28.15 21.52
C ARG A 466 16.60 -27.20 22.67
N GLU A 467 15.96 -26.07 22.32
CA GLU A 467 15.47 -25.12 23.30
C GLU A 467 14.14 -25.60 23.90
N PRO A 468 13.98 -25.60 25.24
CA PRO A 468 12.78 -26.09 25.90
C PRO A 468 11.52 -25.31 25.48
N GLY A 469 10.44 -26.02 25.18
CA GLY A 469 9.13 -25.44 24.92
C GLY A 469 9.01 -24.72 23.57
N VAL A 470 9.98 -24.85 22.67
CA VAL A 470 9.92 -24.22 21.35
C VAL A 470 8.80 -24.83 20.50
N GLU A 471 7.96 -23.98 19.97
CA GLU A 471 6.93 -24.27 18.97
C GLU A 471 7.37 -23.76 17.59
N LEU A 472 7.22 -24.60 16.55
CA LEU A 472 7.54 -24.23 15.16
C LEU A 472 6.27 -23.96 14.37
N LEU A 473 6.25 -22.84 13.67
CA LEU A 473 5.17 -22.41 12.80
C LEU A 473 5.61 -22.40 11.32
N GLY A 474 4.70 -22.69 10.42
CA GLY A 474 4.94 -22.67 8.96
C GLY A 474 3.76 -23.22 8.18
N PRO A 475 3.82 -23.27 6.86
CA PRO A 475 4.90 -22.87 5.98
C PRO A 475 4.85 -21.41 5.52
N SER A 476 3.96 -20.57 6.05
CA SER A 476 3.85 -19.13 5.76
C SER A 476 3.68 -18.83 4.26
N VAL A 477 2.75 -19.55 3.65
CA VAL A 477 2.36 -19.33 2.24
C VAL A 477 1.56 -18.04 2.13
N ILE A 478 1.95 -17.19 1.18
CA ILE A 478 1.25 -15.92 0.93
C ILE A 478 0.12 -16.08 -0.07
N ASP A 479 -0.94 -15.31 0.12
CA ASP A 479 -2.18 -15.31 -0.67
C ASP A 479 -2.92 -16.66 -0.60
N PHE A 480 -3.90 -16.85 -1.47
CA PHE A 480 -4.71 -18.07 -1.52
C PHE A 480 -4.07 -19.16 -2.41
N GLU A 481 -2.84 -19.59 -2.06
CA GLU A 481 -2.13 -20.68 -2.75
C GLU A 481 -2.02 -21.94 -1.87
N TYR A 482 -3.12 -22.38 -1.28
CA TYR A 482 -3.19 -23.47 -0.31
C TYR A 482 -2.76 -24.85 -0.84
N HIS A 483 -2.66 -25.03 -2.15
CA HIS A 483 -2.03 -26.20 -2.74
C HIS A 483 -0.56 -26.34 -2.32
N VAL A 484 0.15 -25.23 -2.11
CA VAL A 484 1.53 -25.24 -1.59
C VAL A 484 1.52 -25.66 -0.12
N THR A 485 0.64 -25.07 0.69
CA THR A 485 0.48 -25.46 2.12
C THR A 485 0.15 -26.95 2.26
N ALA A 486 -0.85 -27.44 1.51
CA ALA A 486 -1.22 -28.84 1.50
C ALA A 486 -0.08 -29.75 1.04
N GLY A 487 0.68 -29.34 0.01
CA GLY A 487 1.83 -30.07 -0.51
C GLY A 487 2.97 -30.20 0.50
N VAL A 488 3.29 -29.14 1.23
CA VAL A 488 4.32 -29.16 2.29
C VAL A 488 3.88 -30.03 3.46
N LEU A 489 2.67 -29.82 3.98
CA LEU A 489 2.19 -30.47 5.20
C LEU A 489 1.87 -31.97 5.04
N ASN A 490 1.63 -32.42 3.81
CA ASN A 490 1.33 -33.83 3.52
C ASN A 490 2.52 -34.63 2.98
N GLN A 491 3.73 -34.11 3.12
CA GLN A 491 4.97 -34.86 2.83
C GLN A 491 5.16 -35.99 3.83
N ARG A 492 5.11 -37.23 3.37
CA ARG A 492 5.40 -38.37 4.22
C ARG A 492 6.90 -38.43 4.53
N ARG A 493 7.25 -38.74 5.77
CA ARG A 493 8.65 -38.81 6.25
C ARG A 493 9.40 -37.49 6.06
N ALA A 494 8.69 -36.38 6.26
CA ALA A 494 9.24 -35.05 6.05
C ALA A 494 10.37 -34.70 7.04
N GLY A 495 10.43 -35.34 8.21
CA GLY A 495 11.43 -35.07 9.25
C GLY A 495 11.26 -33.70 9.93
N PHE A 496 10.01 -33.21 10.00
CA PHE A 496 9.62 -32.06 10.78
C PHE A 496 8.15 -32.18 11.17
N HIS A 497 7.76 -31.42 12.20
CA HIS A 497 6.37 -31.26 12.63
C HIS A 497 6.11 -29.80 13.01
N LEU A 498 5.00 -29.23 12.54
CA LEU A 498 4.62 -27.84 12.83
C LEU A 498 3.53 -27.81 13.91
N ASP A 499 3.79 -27.04 14.96
CA ASP A 499 2.85 -26.85 16.08
C ASP A 499 1.68 -25.95 15.68
N ALA A 500 1.89 -25.04 14.71
CA ALA A 500 0.81 -24.30 14.10
C ALA A 500 1.09 -24.06 12.61
N VAL A 501 0.02 -24.16 11.81
CA VAL A 501 0.08 -23.79 10.40
C VAL A 501 -0.08 -22.29 10.26
N SER A 502 0.96 -21.61 9.76
CA SER A 502 0.93 -20.19 9.48
C SER A 502 0.62 -19.89 8.03
N ALA A 503 -0.19 -18.85 7.80
CA ALA A 503 -0.52 -18.33 6.49
C ALA A 503 -0.40 -16.80 6.46
N LEU A 504 0.01 -16.25 5.32
CA LEU A 504 -0.01 -14.82 5.04
C LEU A 504 -1.25 -14.57 4.17
N LEU A 505 -2.42 -14.55 4.82
CA LEU A 505 -3.71 -14.63 4.13
C LEU A 505 -4.21 -13.23 3.72
N TYR A 506 -3.70 -12.75 2.60
CA TYR A 506 -4.17 -11.52 1.99
C TYR A 506 -5.44 -11.71 1.17
N VAL A 507 -6.28 -10.68 1.16
CA VAL A 507 -7.45 -10.65 0.28
C VAL A 507 -7.03 -10.41 -1.17
N ASP A 508 -7.68 -11.11 -2.12
CA ASP A 508 -7.34 -10.99 -3.54
C ASP A 508 -7.48 -9.55 -4.02
N ARG A 509 -6.43 -9.08 -4.69
CA ARG A 509 -6.27 -7.69 -5.12
C ARG A 509 -6.56 -6.66 -4.03
N ARG A 510 -6.51 -7.08 -2.78
CA ARG A 510 -6.73 -6.27 -1.58
C ARG A 510 -7.98 -5.42 -1.64
N GLY A 511 -9.05 -6.05 -2.11
CA GLY A 511 -10.40 -5.53 -1.99
C GLY A 511 -10.96 -5.68 -0.58
N ALA A 512 -12.26 -5.53 -0.42
CA ALA A 512 -12.93 -5.69 0.87
C ALA A 512 -12.68 -7.11 1.45
N PRO A 513 -12.63 -7.25 2.79
CA PRO A 513 -12.40 -8.55 3.45
C PRO A 513 -13.36 -9.66 3.00
N GLU A 514 -14.56 -9.32 2.60
CA GLU A 514 -15.61 -10.23 2.14
C GLU A 514 -15.47 -10.66 0.67
N ASN A 515 -14.49 -10.11 -0.05
CA ASN A 515 -14.31 -10.42 -1.47
C ASN A 515 -14.04 -11.90 -1.71
N ARG A 516 -14.75 -12.46 -2.69
CA ARG A 516 -14.59 -13.86 -3.09
C ARG A 516 -13.49 -14.02 -4.13
N GLN A 517 -12.74 -15.10 -3.98
CA GLN A 517 -11.74 -15.58 -4.93
C GLN A 517 -12.00 -17.05 -5.20
N ALA A 518 -12.20 -17.42 -6.45
CA ALA A 518 -12.57 -18.78 -6.84
C ALA A 518 -13.83 -19.30 -6.09
N GLY A 519 -14.79 -18.40 -5.80
CA GLY A 519 -16.02 -18.71 -5.08
C GLY A 519 -15.91 -18.73 -3.56
N LEU A 520 -14.72 -18.59 -2.98
CA LEU A 520 -14.46 -18.63 -1.54
C LEU A 520 -14.16 -17.22 -1.02
N ASP A 521 -14.85 -16.79 0.03
CA ASP A 521 -14.55 -15.57 0.78
C ASP A 521 -13.47 -15.81 1.86
N THR A 522 -13.19 -14.82 2.70
CA THR A 522 -12.17 -14.92 3.74
C THR A 522 -12.52 -15.98 4.79
N VAL A 523 -13.78 -16.08 5.19
CA VAL A 523 -14.26 -17.12 6.12
C VAL A 523 -14.06 -18.51 5.53
N ASP A 524 -14.48 -18.71 4.27
CA ASP A 524 -14.28 -19.98 3.55
C ASP A 524 -12.81 -20.38 3.46
N LYS A 525 -11.92 -19.41 3.22
CA LYS A 525 -10.47 -19.64 3.17
C LYS A 525 -9.90 -20.05 4.53
N VAL A 526 -10.40 -19.45 5.63
CA VAL A 526 -10.02 -19.85 6.99
C VAL A 526 -10.47 -21.28 7.28
N VAL A 527 -11.73 -21.63 6.95
CA VAL A 527 -12.25 -23.00 7.10
C VAL A 527 -11.40 -24.01 6.31
N LEU A 528 -11.02 -23.65 5.08
CA LEU A 528 -10.19 -24.51 4.24
C LEU A 528 -8.75 -24.64 4.78
N LEU A 529 -8.16 -23.57 5.31
CA LEU A 529 -6.85 -23.62 5.97
C LEU A 529 -6.87 -24.56 7.17
N LYS A 530 -7.90 -24.46 8.00
CA LYS A 530 -8.11 -25.34 9.16
C LYS A 530 -8.29 -26.80 8.74
N ALA A 531 -9.08 -27.06 7.69
CA ALA A 531 -9.27 -28.40 7.15
C ALA A 531 -7.94 -29.01 6.64
N ILE A 532 -7.10 -28.21 5.99
CA ILE A 532 -5.77 -28.65 5.55
C ILE A 532 -4.90 -28.99 6.77
N ALA A 533 -4.86 -28.09 7.76
CA ALA A 533 -4.04 -28.26 8.95
C ALA A 533 -4.41 -29.53 9.73
N GLU A 534 -5.70 -29.78 9.98
CA GLU A 534 -6.20 -30.92 10.75
C GLU A 534 -6.08 -32.26 10.02
N THR A 535 -6.05 -32.25 8.68
CA THR A 535 -5.93 -33.50 7.91
C THR A 535 -4.50 -33.80 7.48
N ALA A 536 -3.55 -32.90 7.74
CA ALA A 536 -2.16 -33.06 7.40
C ALA A 536 -1.42 -34.00 8.37
N CYS A 537 -0.35 -34.64 7.88
CA CYS A 537 0.46 -35.55 8.72
C CYS A 537 1.59 -34.83 9.48
N ASN A 538 1.94 -33.61 9.12
CA ASN A 538 3.06 -32.86 9.72
C ASN A 538 2.56 -31.60 10.46
N SER A 539 1.37 -31.66 11.08
CA SER A 539 0.77 -30.52 11.77
C SER A 539 -0.10 -30.98 12.94
N THR A 540 -0.13 -30.17 14.01
CA THR A 540 -1.06 -30.36 15.14
C THR A 540 -2.51 -29.98 14.82
N GLY A 541 -2.74 -29.32 13.68
CA GLY A 541 -4.04 -28.79 13.30
C GLY A 541 -4.34 -27.36 13.79
N ARG A 542 -3.47 -26.72 14.57
CA ARG A 542 -3.60 -25.31 14.96
C ARG A 542 -3.32 -24.42 13.75
N THR A 543 -4.00 -23.26 13.65
CA THR A 543 -3.87 -22.35 12.50
C THR A 543 -3.71 -20.89 12.95
N TRP A 544 -2.82 -20.17 12.29
CA TRP A 544 -2.52 -18.77 12.53
C TRP A 544 -2.46 -18.00 11.22
N ILE A 545 -2.87 -16.73 11.24
CA ILE A 545 -2.61 -15.77 10.18
C ILE A 545 -1.52 -14.83 10.67
N THR A 546 -0.30 -15.01 10.18
CA THR A 546 0.87 -14.32 10.70
C THR A 546 1.22 -13.03 9.94
N GLU A 547 0.49 -12.74 8.87
CA GLU A 547 0.62 -11.46 8.17
C GLU A 547 -0.64 -11.15 7.36
N VAL A 548 -1.15 -9.93 7.56
CA VAL A 548 -2.18 -9.31 6.72
C VAL A 548 -2.07 -7.79 6.80
N ASN A 549 -2.35 -7.08 5.73
CA ASN A 549 -2.56 -5.64 5.70
C ASN A 549 -3.24 -5.17 4.41
N TRP A 550 -3.58 -3.90 4.37
CA TRP A 550 -3.93 -3.16 3.15
C TRP A 550 -2.93 -2.03 2.96
N PRO A 551 -2.21 -1.97 1.82
CA PRO A 551 -1.25 -0.91 1.56
C PRO A 551 -1.96 0.41 1.30
N LEU A 552 -1.36 1.50 1.77
CA LEU A 552 -1.82 2.87 1.58
C LEU A 552 -1.29 3.47 0.27
N ARG A 553 -1.94 4.51 -0.23
CA ARG A 553 -1.54 5.22 -1.47
C ARG A 553 -0.38 6.19 -1.22
N GLU A 554 0.68 5.73 -0.59
CA GLU A 554 1.83 6.54 -0.20
C GLU A 554 3.06 6.39 -1.13
N GLY A 555 2.83 6.16 -2.40
CA GLY A 555 3.88 6.16 -3.43
C GLY A 555 4.94 5.09 -3.22
N PRO A 556 6.24 5.47 -2.99
CA PRO A 556 7.33 4.51 -2.90
C PRO A 556 7.24 3.56 -1.71
N HIS A 557 6.55 4.00 -0.67
CA HIS A 557 6.42 3.23 0.55
C HIS A 557 5.31 2.18 0.48
N SER A 558 4.49 2.19 -0.59
CA SER A 558 3.45 1.18 -0.79
C SER A 558 4.03 -0.11 -1.37
N PRO A 559 4.02 -1.24 -0.64
CA PRO A 559 4.68 -2.47 -1.07
C PRO A 559 3.98 -3.17 -2.26
N ALA A 560 2.71 -2.90 -2.49
CA ALA A 560 1.90 -3.62 -3.47
C ALA A 560 1.53 -2.80 -4.73
N GLY A 561 1.89 -1.52 -4.76
CA GLY A 561 1.56 -0.62 -5.87
C GLY A 561 0.14 -0.05 -5.81
N ARG A 562 -0.17 0.87 -6.72
CA ARG A 562 -1.39 1.69 -6.69
C ARG A 562 -2.68 0.92 -6.91
N ASP A 563 -2.63 -0.15 -7.68
CA ASP A 563 -3.84 -0.89 -8.10
C ASP A 563 -4.50 -1.67 -6.95
N VAL A 564 -3.79 -1.81 -5.83
CA VAL A 564 -4.25 -2.56 -4.64
C VAL A 564 -4.17 -1.72 -3.36
N SER A 565 -3.78 -0.45 -3.48
CA SER A 565 -3.68 0.48 -2.36
C SER A 565 -5.03 1.15 -2.09
N VAL A 566 -5.34 1.33 -0.81
CA VAL A 566 -6.54 1.98 -0.30
C VAL A 566 -6.19 3.32 0.38
N ASP A 567 -7.18 4.12 0.74
CA ASP A 567 -7.02 5.24 1.67
C ASP A 567 -7.01 4.75 3.13
N GLU A 568 -6.70 5.66 4.06
CA GLU A 568 -6.56 5.32 5.48
C GLU A 568 -7.89 4.88 6.11
N GLU A 569 -9.01 5.48 5.70
CA GLU A 569 -10.35 5.12 6.20
C GLU A 569 -10.75 3.72 5.77
N THR A 570 -10.56 3.41 4.50
CA THR A 570 -10.80 2.05 3.97
C THR A 570 -9.88 1.02 4.62
N GLN A 571 -8.62 1.37 4.94
CA GLN A 571 -7.71 0.48 5.66
C GLN A 571 -8.25 0.16 7.06
N ALA A 572 -8.74 1.16 7.77
CA ALA A 572 -9.29 1.01 9.12
C ALA A 572 -10.57 0.14 9.14
N ASP A 573 -11.49 0.38 8.20
CA ASP A 573 -12.70 -0.44 8.04
C ASP A 573 -12.35 -1.90 7.74
N HIS A 574 -11.45 -2.12 6.79
CA HIS A 574 -11.02 -3.46 6.39
C HIS A 574 -10.28 -4.19 7.52
N LEU A 575 -9.52 -3.47 8.35
CA LEU A 575 -8.84 -4.05 9.50
C LEU A 575 -9.84 -4.67 10.47
N VAL A 576 -10.80 -3.92 10.96
CA VAL A 576 -11.81 -4.40 11.93
C VAL A 576 -12.60 -5.57 11.35
N ARG A 577 -13.13 -5.39 10.14
CA ARG A 577 -13.92 -6.42 9.45
C ARG A 577 -13.14 -7.71 9.24
N TYR A 578 -11.84 -7.61 8.91
CA TYR A 578 -10.98 -8.78 8.73
C TYR A 578 -10.76 -9.57 10.03
N TYR A 579 -10.50 -8.88 11.15
CA TYR A 579 -10.38 -9.56 12.46
C TYR A 579 -11.68 -10.23 12.87
N LEU A 580 -12.83 -9.56 12.69
CA LEU A 580 -14.15 -10.13 12.96
C LEU A 580 -14.41 -11.39 12.13
N LEU A 581 -14.13 -11.36 10.83
CA LEU A 581 -14.34 -12.47 9.91
C LEU A 581 -13.39 -13.66 10.16
N THR A 582 -12.19 -13.42 10.66
CA THR A 582 -11.18 -14.48 10.85
C THR A 582 -11.21 -15.06 12.25
N LEU A 583 -11.02 -14.26 13.30
CA LEU A 583 -11.07 -14.71 14.68
C LEU A 583 -12.48 -15.16 15.10
N GLY A 584 -13.52 -14.51 14.58
CA GLY A 584 -14.91 -14.88 14.84
C GLY A 584 -15.28 -16.29 14.36
N THR A 585 -14.47 -16.93 13.50
CA THR A 585 -14.68 -18.34 13.14
C THR A 585 -14.33 -19.31 14.27
N GLY A 586 -13.49 -18.92 15.23
CA GLY A 586 -12.90 -19.81 16.22
C GLY A 586 -11.91 -20.83 15.66
N LEU A 587 -11.62 -20.75 14.37
CA LEU A 587 -10.73 -21.69 13.67
C LEU A 587 -9.29 -21.21 13.57
N VAL A 588 -9.05 -19.91 13.80
CA VAL A 588 -7.73 -19.29 13.82
C VAL A 588 -7.44 -18.78 15.21
N GLU A 589 -6.30 -19.17 15.78
CA GLU A 589 -5.94 -18.79 17.15
C GLU A 589 -5.36 -17.38 17.25
N ARG A 590 -4.64 -16.92 16.21
CA ARG A 590 -3.99 -15.61 16.17
C ARG A 590 -3.98 -15.03 14.77
N VAL A 591 -4.17 -13.70 14.72
CA VAL A 591 -4.08 -12.91 13.48
C VAL A 591 -3.18 -11.71 13.73
N PHE A 592 -2.16 -11.50 12.90
CA PHE A 592 -1.18 -10.44 13.05
C PHE A 592 -1.28 -9.42 11.93
N TRP A 593 -1.43 -8.15 12.30
CA TRP A 593 -1.39 -7.03 11.38
C TRP A 593 0.05 -6.60 11.07
N TRP A 594 0.37 -6.48 9.82
CA TRP A 594 1.67 -6.04 9.31
C TRP A 594 1.61 -4.59 8.89
N GLN A 595 2.21 -3.59 9.59
CA GLN A 595 2.92 -3.54 10.87
C GLN A 595 2.42 -2.33 11.68
N VAL A 596 2.91 -2.15 12.93
CA VAL A 596 2.52 -0.98 13.76
C VAL A 596 3.07 0.29 13.17
N VAL A 597 4.39 0.40 13.00
CA VAL A 597 5.04 1.62 12.50
C VAL A 597 5.61 1.36 11.10
N ALA A 598 5.05 1.98 10.11
CA ALA A 598 5.57 1.96 8.75
C ALA A 598 4.88 3.01 7.88
N ARG A 599 5.65 3.61 6.95
CA ARG A 599 5.05 4.33 5.82
C ARG A 599 4.31 3.33 4.92
N GLY A 600 3.33 3.77 4.18
CA GLY A 600 2.68 2.96 3.14
C GLY A 600 1.78 1.81 3.58
N TYR A 601 1.78 1.39 4.85
CA TYR A 601 0.89 0.30 5.34
C TYR A 601 0.79 0.18 6.87
N GLY A 602 1.57 0.93 7.65
CA GLY A 602 1.55 0.86 9.11
C GLY A 602 0.30 1.49 9.73
N LEU A 603 0.05 1.16 10.99
CA LEU A 603 -0.97 1.80 11.82
C LEU A 603 -0.57 3.22 12.20
N VAL A 604 0.73 3.48 12.25
CA VAL A 604 1.34 4.77 12.60
C VAL A 604 2.24 5.25 11.47
N ASP A 605 2.14 6.52 11.16
CA ASP A 605 2.99 7.22 10.20
C ASP A 605 4.26 7.74 10.91
N PRO A 606 5.45 7.21 10.59
CA PRO A 606 6.71 7.60 11.20
C PRO A 606 7.38 8.80 10.51
N SER A 607 6.68 9.59 9.72
CA SER A 607 7.28 10.71 8.98
C SER A 607 7.87 11.78 9.90
N ASP A 608 7.33 11.89 11.10
CA ASP A 608 7.85 12.69 12.20
C ASP A 608 8.10 11.75 13.42
N PRO A 609 9.34 11.32 13.69
CA PRO A 609 9.62 10.42 14.80
C PRO A 609 9.39 11.03 16.18
N GLU A 610 9.47 12.36 16.31
CA GLU A 610 9.22 13.06 17.58
C GLU A 610 7.72 13.11 17.90
N ASN A 611 6.87 13.13 16.84
CA ASN A 611 5.44 13.21 16.98
C ASN A 611 4.73 12.25 15.99
N PRO A 612 4.83 10.92 16.19
CA PRO A 612 4.30 9.92 15.26
C PRO A 612 2.78 9.98 15.16
N ARG A 613 2.28 10.12 13.93
CA ARG A 613 0.85 10.27 13.67
C ARG A 613 0.13 8.92 13.68
N ARG A 614 -0.81 8.76 14.59
CA ARG A 614 -1.73 7.62 14.62
C ARG A 614 -2.72 7.75 13.46
N ARG A 615 -2.81 6.70 12.64
CA ARG A 615 -3.78 6.62 11.55
C ARG A 615 -5.15 6.14 12.07
N PRO A 616 -6.25 6.31 11.33
CA PRO A 616 -7.55 5.74 11.69
C PRO A 616 -7.49 4.25 12.00
N SER A 617 -6.66 3.49 11.29
CA SER A 617 -6.46 2.06 11.55
C SER A 617 -5.82 1.75 12.93
N PHE A 618 -5.04 2.67 13.52
CA PHE A 618 -4.55 2.54 14.89
C PHE A 618 -5.69 2.67 15.89
N LEU A 619 -6.51 3.69 15.73
CA LEU A 619 -7.68 3.93 16.59
C LEU A 619 -8.70 2.79 16.47
N ALA A 620 -8.94 2.34 15.26
CA ALA A 620 -9.82 1.20 14.97
C ALA A 620 -9.36 -0.11 15.65
N LEU A 621 -8.05 -0.41 15.62
CA LEU A 621 -7.50 -1.58 16.30
C LEU A 621 -7.58 -1.44 17.82
N LYS A 622 -7.25 -0.26 18.36
CA LYS A 622 -7.37 0.04 19.79
C LYS A 622 -8.82 -0.16 20.26
N THR A 623 -9.78 0.38 19.54
CA THR A 623 -11.21 0.24 19.84
C THR A 623 -11.66 -1.23 19.76
N LEU A 624 -11.26 -1.96 18.71
CA LEU A 624 -11.56 -3.38 18.57
C LEU A 624 -11.07 -4.18 19.79
N ILE A 625 -9.82 -3.94 20.24
CA ILE A 625 -9.26 -4.61 21.42
C ILE A 625 -10.05 -4.23 22.66
N GLN A 626 -10.30 -2.94 22.87
CA GLN A 626 -11.04 -2.45 24.03
C GLN A 626 -12.48 -3.02 24.12
N GLN A 627 -13.15 -3.15 22.99
CA GLN A 627 -14.52 -3.65 22.94
C GLN A 627 -14.61 -5.18 23.02
N LEU A 628 -13.72 -5.91 22.33
CA LEU A 628 -13.95 -7.32 22.06
C LEU A 628 -12.84 -8.28 22.51
N ASP A 629 -11.61 -7.84 22.85
CA ASP A 629 -10.59 -8.80 23.29
C ASP A 629 -11.01 -9.47 24.58
N GLY A 630 -11.07 -10.80 24.54
CA GLY A 630 -11.59 -11.64 25.63
C GLY A 630 -13.14 -11.72 25.70
N ALA A 631 -13.86 -11.10 24.77
CA ALA A 631 -15.29 -11.33 24.61
C ALA A 631 -15.56 -12.71 23.95
N ARG A 632 -16.79 -13.17 24.03
CA ARG A 632 -17.25 -14.40 23.40
C ARG A 632 -18.27 -14.08 22.32
N LEU A 633 -17.98 -14.44 21.06
CA LEU A 633 -18.97 -14.38 19.98
C LEU A 633 -20.02 -15.47 20.24
N GLU A 634 -21.24 -15.04 20.53
CA GLU A 634 -22.36 -15.92 20.80
C GLU A 634 -23.07 -16.34 19.52
N GLU A 635 -23.24 -15.41 18.59
CA GLU A 635 -24.08 -15.62 17.42
C GLU A 635 -23.77 -14.62 16.28
N VAL A 636 -23.90 -15.07 15.04
CA VAL A 636 -24.02 -14.21 13.87
C VAL A 636 -25.50 -13.99 13.61
N LEU A 637 -25.98 -12.77 13.87
CA LEU A 637 -27.41 -12.45 13.79
C LEU A 637 -27.88 -12.40 12.32
N PRO A 638 -29.12 -12.80 12.06
CA PRO A 638 -29.76 -12.55 10.76
C PRO A 638 -29.81 -11.05 10.47
N ALA A 639 -29.39 -10.67 9.26
CA ALA A 639 -29.39 -9.28 8.81
C ALA A 639 -29.75 -9.20 7.32
N PRO A 640 -30.41 -8.12 6.87
CA PRO A 640 -30.65 -7.91 5.44
C PRO A 640 -29.34 -7.70 4.71
N GLU A 641 -29.14 -8.33 3.56
CA GLU A 641 -27.96 -8.06 2.72
C GLU A 641 -27.97 -6.58 2.27
N PRO A 642 -26.84 -5.87 2.32
CA PRO A 642 -25.48 -6.34 2.59
C PRO A 642 -24.99 -6.15 4.06
N ALA A 643 -25.88 -6.10 5.05
CA ALA A 643 -25.50 -5.96 6.46
C ALA A 643 -24.86 -7.23 7.04
N ARG A 644 -24.06 -7.05 8.07
CA ARG A 644 -23.50 -8.07 8.94
C ARG A 644 -23.67 -7.63 10.39
N LEU A 645 -24.15 -8.54 11.25
CA LEU A 645 -24.34 -8.31 12.68
C LEU A 645 -23.77 -9.48 13.47
N TYR A 646 -22.83 -9.20 14.38
CA TYR A 646 -22.17 -10.17 15.23
C TYR A 646 -22.44 -9.83 16.68
N ARG A 647 -23.00 -10.77 17.46
CA ARG A 647 -23.36 -10.59 18.86
C ARG A 647 -22.33 -11.22 19.77
N PHE A 648 -21.77 -10.41 20.64
CA PHE A 648 -20.74 -10.78 21.60
C PHE A 648 -21.25 -10.63 23.03
N GLN A 649 -20.73 -11.48 23.94
CA GLN A 649 -20.87 -11.37 25.39
C GLN A 649 -19.50 -11.09 25.99
N ARG A 650 -19.39 -10.03 26.80
CA ARG A 650 -18.20 -9.68 27.54
C ARG A 650 -18.56 -9.38 28.99
N ALA A 651 -18.24 -10.28 29.92
CA ALA A 651 -18.77 -10.24 31.29
C ALA A 651 -20.30 -10.09 31.27
N ASP A 652 -20.84 -9.03 31.88
CA ASP A 652 -22.28 -8.78 31.93
C ASP A 652 -22.78 -7.90 30.77
N GLU A 653 -21.88 -7.51 29.83
CA GLU A 653 -22.22 -6.63 28.71
C GLU A 653 -22.44 -7.42 27.42
N GLU A 654 -23.56 -7.12 26.77
CA GLU A 654 -23.87 -7.64 25.42
C GLU A 654 -23.55 -6.55 24.40
N ILE A 655 -22.72 -6.90 23.40
CA ILE A 655 -22.23 -5.99 22.36
C ILE A 655 -22.60 -6.59 21.00
N VAL A 656 -23.31 -5.82 20.17
CA VAL A 656 -23.52 -6.16 18.76
C VAL A 656 -22.57 -5.33 17.93
N VAL A 657 -21.82 -5.97 17.04
CA VAL A 657 -21.01 -5.26 16.04
C VAL A 657 -21.69 -5.37 14.70
N GLY A 658 -21.91 -4.21 14.04
CA GLY A 658 -22.62 -4.17 12.77
C GLY A 658 -21.90 -3.33 11.73
N TRP A 659 -21.94 -3.79 10.47
CA TRP A 659 -21.45 -3.05 9.31
C TRP A 659 -22.18 -3.48 8.03
N SER A 660 -22.08 -2.65 6.99
CA SER A 660 -22.48 -3.01 5.63
C SER A 660 -21.26 -3.38 4.79
N THR A 661 -21.41 -4.34 3.90
CA THR A 661 -20.35 -4.70 2.93
C THR A 661 -20.41 -3.84 1.66
N ALA A 662 -21.50 -3.07 1.45
CA ALA A 662 -21.69 -2.18 0.31
C ALA A 662 -22.74 -1.10 0.61
N GLY A 663 -22.34 0.18 0.50
CA GLY A 663 -23.24 1.31 0.73
C GLY A 663 -23.84 1.33 2.14
N THR A 664 -25.00 1.94 2.28
CA THR A 664 -25.74 2.06 3.54
C THR A 664 -26.96 1.15 3.55
N VAL A 665 -27.25 0.50 4.68
CA VAL A 665 -28.38 -0.42 4.84
C VAL A 665 -29.00 -0.28 6.24
N LYS A 666 -30.32 -0.37 6.34
CA LYS A 666 -31.01 -0.47 7.61
C LYS A 666 -31.03 -1.91 8.12
N ALA A 667 -30.80 -2.07 9.42
CA ALA A 667 -30.81 -3.38 10.08
C ALA A 667 -31.49 -3.26 11.45
N GLY A 668 -32.03 -4.39 11.96
CA GLY A 668 -32.64 -4.48 13.27
C GLY A 668 -31.65 -5.01 14.31
N LEU A 669 -31.53 -4.33 15.46
CA LEU A 669 -30.87 -4.86 16.64
C LEU A 669 -31.88 -5.70 17.47
N PRO A 670 -31.43 -6.70 18.23
CA PRO A 670 -32.32 -7.47 19.12
C PRO A 670 -33.10 -6.63 20.12
N ARG A 671 -32.52 -5.52 20.57
CA ARG A 671 -33.12 -4.52 21.48
C ARG A 671 -32.43 -3.16 21.28
N PRO A 672 -33.00 -2.05 21.81
CA PRO A 672 -32.35 -0.75 21.77
C PRO A 672 -30.96 -0.78 22.37
N ALA A 673 -30.00 -0.08 21.75
CA ALA A 673 -28.66 0.09 22.27
C ALA A 673 -28.61 1.23 23.29
N SER A 674 -28.05 0.96 24.46
CA SER A 674 -27.82 1.98 25.51
C SER A 674 -26.70 2.95 25.11
N LYS A 675 -25.76 2.49 24.30
CA LYS A 675 -24.59 3.23 23.85
C LYS A 675 -24.13 2.70 22.49
N VAL A 676 -23.64 3.61 21.64
CA VAL A 676 -22.99 3.26 20.38
C VAL A 676 -21.56 3.79 20.40
N THR A 677 -20.62 2.94 19.96
CA THR A 677 -19.21 3.35 19.80
C THR A 677 -18.85 3.23 18.32
N SER A 678 -18.27 4.28 17.76
CA SER A 678 -17.76 4.26 16.40
C SER A 678 -16.54 3.32 16.27
N ARG A 679 -16.16 2.99 15.05
CA ARG A 679 -14.93 2.25 14.75
C ARG A 679 -13.68 2.85 15.43
N ASP A 680 -13.61 4.17 15.52
CA ASP A 680 -12.45 4.90 16.05
C ASP A 680 -12.57 5.21 17.56
N GLY A 681 -13.63 4.73 18.21
CA GLY A 681 -13.81 4.84 19.66
C GLY A 681 -14.63 6.05 20.11
N GLU A 682 -15.23 6.82 19.19
CA GLU A 682 -16.14 7.91 19.54
C GLU A 682 -17.45 7.35 20.09
N GLU A 683 -17.89 7.89 21.21
CA GLU A 683 -19.11 7.46 21.88
C GLU A 683 -20.29 8.33 21.48
N MET A 684 -21.39 7.69 21.16
CA MET A 684 -22.66 8.32 20.80
C MET A 684 -23.77 7.84 21.73
N ALA A 685 -24.80 8.64 21.87
CA ALA A 685 -25.99 8.28 22.65
C ALA A 685 -26.62 6.98 22.13
N GLY A 686 -27.33 6.29 23.02
CA GLY A 686 -28.10 5.11 22.68
C GLY A 686 -29.16 5.40 21.61
N ILE A 687 -29.49 4.38 20.85
CA ILE A 687 -30.41 4.45 19.72
C ILE A 687 -31.46 3.35 19.80
N GLY A 688 -32.56 3.54 19.08
CA GLY A 688 -33.61 2.54 18.95
C GLY A 688 -33.15 1.24 18.28
N PRO A 689 -34.01 0.26 18.16
CA PRO A 689 -33.63 -1.04 17.62
C PRO A 689 -33.40 -1.04 16.09
N GLU A 690 -33.81 -0.01 15.38
CA GLU A 690 -33.53 0.16 13.95
C GLU A 690 -32.30 1.03 13.78
N VAL A 691 -31.28 0.55 13.08
CA VAL A 691 -29.99 1.21 12.89
C VAL A 691 -29.63 1.30 11.43
N GLU A 692 -28.92 2.35 11.06
CA GLU A 692 -28.34 2.50 9.73
C GLU A 692 -26.85 2.13 9.77
N LEU A 693 -26.46 1.14 8.98
CA LEU A 693 -25.10 0.59 8.90
C LEU A 693 -24.41 1.05 7.62
N GLY A 694 -23.25 1.65 7.75
CA GLY A 694 -22.33 1.97 6.68
C GLY A 694 -21.19 0.95 6.54
N LEU A 695 -20.14 1.32 5.79
CA LEU A 695 -18.96 0.46 5.59
C LEU A 695 -18.11 0.36 6.86
N SER A 696 -18.15 1.37 7.73
CA SER A 696 -17.40 1.41 8.99
C SER A 696 -18.18 0.66 10.08
N PRO A 697 -17.54 -0.31 10.75
CA PRO A 697 -18.16 -1.05 11.85
C PRO A 697 -18.55 -0.14 13.02
N LEU A 698 -19.72 -0.42 13.60
CA LEU A 698 -20.25 0.22 14.83
C LEU A 698 -20.43 -0.83 15.90
N TYR A 699 -20.19 -0.45 17.14
CA TYR A 699 -20.37 -1.28 18.33
C TYR A 699 -21.58 -0.79 19.11
N PHE A 700 -22.58 -1.62 19.25
CA PHE A 700 -23.85 -1.33 19.94
C PHE A 700 -23.85 -2.09 21.28
N ARG A 701 -23.81 -1.36 22.38
CA ARG A 701 -23.96 -1.95 23.72
C ARG A 701 -25.45 -2.05 24.03
N LEU A 702 -25.96 -3.26 24.13
CA LEU A 702 -27.36 -3.53 24.39
C LEU A 702 -27.69 -3.50 25.87
#